data_baecc1feedb0ee686f4065f1071e9596
#
_entry.id   baecc1feedb0ee686f4065f1071e9596
#
_cell.length_a   1.000
_cell.length_b   1.000
_cell.length_c   1.000
_cell.angle_alpha   90.00
_cell.angle_beta   90.00
_cell.angle_gamma   90.00
#
_symmetry.space_group_name_H-M   'P 1'
#
loop_
_entity.id
_entity.type
_entity.pdbx_description
1 polymer ?
#
loop_
_entity_poly.entity_id
_entity_poly.type
_entity_poly.pdbx_seq_one_letter_code
_entity_poly.pdbx_strand_id
1 'polypeptide(L)'
;MIKFCAILLFIVIQSLAAPYKLSNGCGYDSCNLGKSDKLNVHIVAHTHDDVGWLKTVDQYYYGSRGEITRKGVQYILDSVVQALVDNSDRRFIYVEMAFFRRWWNQQSDDMHEKVKRLVNEGRLEFISGGWSMIDEATTHYNSIIDQHSLGAEFLHDTFGECARPKIGWQIDPFGHSREVASLFAQMGFDGYFFGRADYHDLIDRSVKRTREMVWQANPNLDRQSWLFTGILPLYYLSPPSFCFDITCSDQPIMDDKNLHDYNVPERVETFIGAALAQAKVYATNHIIMTMGGDFFDQNAHEDFKNLDKLIHYVNLQQENGSDINVFYSTPSCYLYALNKAEKKWSTKTDDFFPYASTPSVYWTGYYTSRPALKRYERYANNILQVTRQLNGFSQSNLRNLIFDLSEAMGLAQHHDAVSGTSKQHVANDYAQRLSDGIDRAIEVINDAYGKLLSKENRTIPIPNQFLCHYSNISACLPIEEQKQFTLTLWNPTIHPVTIYYRVPVTRQYLIYDPIGNLVSAEYLIIPNTTKNIPGRMSSAQNQYLFLASLPALGYSTYYFEEKGYSHANSTPFSPASGAYIFRPLFPEALPVSVTRHINCTKTDTVQSALIIFNEWTSQEFNLYRNTSAIEIEWIVGPIPIDDNIGKEIIIRYNTDINSEKKYYTDGNGRQVLERIRDYRPTWHYIPDDPISSNYYPINSRIWIRDQDRQLTILTDRSQGGGSIYDGSIEIMVHRRILHDDSMGVNEALNETAYDKGLVVSGKHILLFDRPSDSARLHRPCAQQLFMHPLATYSLPNISSYTNYSAMFRQSWSALSDAMPLNVHLLTFDQLAPKQYLVRVEHYFELNEDELYSKPMNRTRFLGNIDSGINHSLLTNYSVPTRLPNVPKLQKITQ
;
A
#
# COMPACT_ATOMS: atom_id res chain seq x y z
N MET A 1 46.72 -22.38 -36.18
CA MET A 1 45.97 -23.20 -35.25
C MET A 1 45.19 -22.37 -34.20
N ILE A 2 45.79 -21.43 -33.51
CA ILE A 2 45.14 -20.64 -32.46
C ILE A 2 43.91 -19.81 -32.94
N LYS A 3 43.94 -19.26 -34.14
CA LYS A 3 42.80 -18.53 -34.72
C LYS A 3 41.58 -19.41 -35.09
N PHE A 4 41.84 -20.69 -35.42
CA PHE A 4 40.75 -21.65 -35.75
C PHE A 4 40.03 -22.16 -34.51
N CYS A 5 40.73 -22.35 -33.38
CA CYS A 5 40.13 -22.70 -32.12
C CYS A 5 39.27 -21.56 -31.54
N ALA A 6 39.67 -20.28 -31.71
CA ALA A 6 38.87 -19.16 -31.26
C ALA A 6 37.56 -18.99 -32.04
N ILE A 7 37.55 -19.29 -33.34
CA ILE A 7 36.32 -19.23 -34.16
C ILE A 7 35.38 -20.40 -33.82
N LEU A 8 35.92 -21.59 -33.56
CA LEU A 8 35.09 -22.73 -33.11
C LEU A 8 34.52 -22.56 -31.70
N LEU A 9 35.26 -21.89 -30.80
CA LEU A 9 34.76 -21.58 -29.46
C LEU A 9 33.65 -20.51 -29.53
N PHE A 10 33.77 -19.51 -30.43
CA PHE A 10 32.74 -18.49 -30.64
C PHE A 10 31.46 -19.06 -31.28
N ILE A 11 31.60 -20.04 -32.20
CA ILE A 11 30.45 -20.70 -32.85
C ILE A 11 29.76 -21.65 -31.86
N VAL A 12 30.49 -22.32 -30.97
CA VAL A 12 29.90 -23.19 -29.93
C VAL A 12 29.23 -22.36 -28.84
N ILE A 13 29.77 -21.18 -28.46
CA ILE A 13 29.13 -20.30 -27.50
C ILE A 13 27.87 -19.62 -28.10
N GLN A 14 27.84 -19.28 -29.38
CA GLN A 14 26.67 -18.78 -30.07
C GLN A 14 25.59 -19.87 -30.32
N SER A 15 25.99 -21.13 -30.45
CA SER A 15 25.01 -22.24 -30.61
C SER A 15 24.39 -22.71 -29.30
N LEU A 16 24.96 -22.35 -28.12
CA LEU A 16 24.41 -22.62 -26.81
C LEU A 16 23.54 -21.49 -26.27
N ALA A 17 23.52 -20.35 -26.96
CA ALA A 17 22.67 -19.19 -26.64
C ALA A 17 21.57 -18.96 -27.71
N ALA A 18 21.10 -20.04 -28.36
CA ALA A 18 19.88 -19.90 -29.16
C ALA A 18 18.70 -19.71 -28.20
N PRO A 19 17.93 -18.62 -28.31
CA PRO A 19 16.74 -18.47 -27.50
C PRO A 19 15.81 -19.65 -27.81
N TYR A 20 15.45 -20.37 -26.76
CA TYR A 20 14.43 -21.42 -26.84
C TYR A 20 13.18 -20.80 -27.46
N LYS A 21 12.84 -21.15 -28.68
CA LYS A 21 11.57 -20.75 -29.29
C LYS A 21 10.46 -21.46 -28.53
N LEU A 22 9.95 -20.77 -27.50
CA LEU A 22 8.70 -21.16 -26.86
C LEU A 22 7.62 -21.21 -27.94
N SER A 23 6.88 -22.30 -28.00
CA SER A 23 5.68 -22.40 -28.83
C SER A 23 4.68 -21.34 -28.37
N ASN A 24 4.18 -20.52 -29.28
CA ASN A 24 3.30 -19.38 -29.04
C ASN A 24 1.90 -19.81 -28.52
N GLY A 25 1.77 -20.15 -27.23
CA GLY A 25 0.53 -20.65 -26.67
C GLY A 25 0.04 -19.99 -25.38
N CYS A 26 0.72 -18.94 -24.88
CA CYS A 26 0.31 -18.25 -23.65
C CYS A 26 -0.44 -16.92 -23.92
N GLY A 27 -1.01 -16.37 -22.86
CA GLY A 27 -1.76 -15.11 -22.91
C GLY A 27 -3.01 -15.23 -23.79
N TYR A 28 -3.31 -14.21 -24.60
CA TYR A 28 -4.51 -14.19 -25.44
C TYR A 28 -4.55 -15.26 -26.53
N ASP A 29 -3.40 -15.81 -26.91
CA ASP A 29 -3.31 -16.88 -27.92
C ASP A 29 -3.79 -18.23 -27.37
N SER A 30 -3.88 -18.40 -26.04
CA SER A 30 -4.41 -19.59 -25.39
C SER A 30 -5.93 -19.54 -25.15
N CYS A 31 -6.59 -18.43 -25.50
CA CYS A 31 -7.97 -18.16 -25.11
C CYS A 31 -9.01 -18.90 -25.97
N ASN A 32 -9.93 -19.61 -25.31
CA ASN A 32 -11.19 -20.01 -25.89
C ASN A 32 -12.16 -18.80 -25.84
N LEU A 33 -12.61 -18.35 -27.01
CA LEU A 33 -13.53 -17.21 -27.14
C LEU A 33 -15.00 -17.62 -27.17
N GLY A 34 -15.33 -18.90 -26.97
CA GLY A 34 -16.69 -19.42 -26.96
C GLY A 34 -17.33 -19.54 -28.35
N LYS A 35 -18.64 -19.53 -28.39
CA LYS A 35 -19.49 -19.65 -29.61
C LYS A 35 -20.30 -18.37 -29.77
N SER A 36 -20.33 -17.81 -30.99
CA SER A 36 -20.97 -16.52 -31.28
C SER A 36 -22.49 -16.53 -31.11
N ASP A 37 -23.11 -17.69 -31.28
CA ASP A 37 -24.57 -17.94 -31.22
C ASP A 37 -25.06 -18.38 -29.84
N LYS A 38 -24.16 -18.47 -28.84
CA LYS A 38 -24.46 -18.97 -27.49
C LYS A 38 -24.20 -17.93 -26.38
N LEU A 39 -24.84 -18.10 -25.26
CA LEU A 39 -24.41 -17.48 -23.98
C LEU A 39 -23.16 -18.21 -23.49
N ASN A 40 -22.04 -17.55 -23.53
CA ASN A 40 -20.75 -18.10 -23.14
C ASN A 40 -20.48 -17.84 -21.63
N VAL A 41 -20.40 -18.91 -20.88
CA VAL A 41 -20.10 -18.90 -19.44
C VAL A 41 -18.63 -19.24 -19.24
N HIS A 42 -17.84 -18.24 -18.88
CA HIS A 42 -16.43 -18.36 -18.57
C HIS A 42 -16.27 -18.80 -17.11
N ILE A 43 -15.98 -20.07 -16.86
CA ILE A 43 -15.67 -20.59 -15.54
C ILE A 43 -14.26 -20.19 -15.15
N VAL A 44 -14.13 -19.43 -14.07
CA VAL A 44 -12.84 -18.99 -13.52
C VAL A 44 -12.64 -19.62 -12.15
N ALA A 45 -11.88 -20.71 -12.12
CA ALA A 45 -11.46 -21.34 -10.87
C ALA A 45 -10.35 -20.53 -10.22
N HIS A 46 -10.50 -20.26 -8.91
CA HIS A 46 -9.57 -19.45 -8.14
C HIS A 46 -9.65 -19.73 -6.65
N THR A 47 -8.60 -19.35 -5.92
CA THR A 47 -8.60 -19.22 -4.45
C THR A 47 -8.31 -17.77 -4.06
N HIS A 48 -8.78 -17.33 -2.90
CA HIS A 48 -8.40 -16.09 -2.23
C HIS A 48 -7.61 -16.45 -0.98
N ASP A 49 -6.31 -16.18 -0.98
CA ASP A 49 -5.39 -16.61 0.07
C ASP A 49 -4.81 -15.41 0.82
N ASP A 50 -5.51 -14.94 1.87
CA ASP A 50 -5.04 -13.82 2.68
C ASP A 50 -3.64 -14.05 3.24
N VAL A 51 -2.74 -13.12 3.01
CA VAL A 51 -1.39 -13.16 3.58
C VAL A 51 -1.39 -12.69 5.04
N GLY A 52 -2.29 -13.26 5.80
CA GLY A 52 -2.59 -12.97 7.20
C GLY A 52 -3.92 -12.25 7.40
N TRP A 53 -4.78 -12.79 8.26
CA TRP A 53 -6.09 -12.26 8.66
C TRP A 53 -6.51 -12.85 10.01
N LEU A 54 -7.08 -14.05 10.04
CA LEU A 54 -7.40 -14.79 11.26
C LEU A 54 -6.19 -15.58 11.79
N LYS A 55 -5.24 -15.87 10.92
CA LYS A 55 -3.97 -16.56 11.18
C LYS A 55 -2.82 -15.74 10.62
N THR A 56 -1.62 -15.92 11.16
CA THR A 56 -0.43 -15.28 10.58
C THR A 56 -0.09 -15.86 9.20
N VAL A 57 0.75 -15.18 8.44
CA VAL A 57 1.23 -15.63 7.13
C VAL A 57 1.74 -17.07 7.18
N ASP A 58 2.59 -17.40 8.17
CA ASP A 58 3.16 -18.74 8.32
C ASP A 58 2.10 -19.77 8.72
N GLN A 59 1.16 -19.40 9.57
CA GLN A 59 0.07 -20.28 9.99
C GLN A 59 -0.87 -20.63 8.84
N TYR A 60 -1.14 -19.69 7.95
CA TYR A 60 -1.90 -19.97 6.72
C TYR A 60 -1.08 -20.84 5.75
N TYR A 61 0.19 -20.54 5.53
CA TYR A 61 1.01 -21.31 4.61
C TYR A 61 1.10 -22.79 5.01
N TYR A 62 1.44 -23.05 6.28
CA TYR A 62 1.63 -24.43 6.79
C TYR A 62 0.34 -25.13 7.22
N GLY A 63 -0.79 -24.44 7.30
CA GLY A 63 -2.06 -25.01 7.75
C GLY A 63 -2.15 -25.23 9.26
N SER A 64 -1.33 -24.52 10.07
CA SER A 64 -1.42 -24.57 11.52
C SER A 64 -2.64 -23.82 12.06
N ARG A 65 -2.91 -23.90 13.36
CA ARG A 65 -4.11 -23.31 13.99
C ARG A 65 -5.41 -23.81 13.35
N GLY A 66 -5.53 -25.12 13.19
CA GLY A 66 -6.69 -25.76 12.58
C GLY A 66 -8.03 -25.55 13.34
N GLU A 67 -7.97 -25.08 14.58
CA GLU A 67 -9.13 -24.66 15.35
C GLU A 67 -9.74 -23.36 14.84
N ILE A 68 -8.97 -22.52 14.14
CA ILE A 68 -9.45 -21.31 13.45
C ILE A 68 -9.99 -21.70 12.08
N THR A 69 -9.16 -22.28 11.25
CA THR A 69 -9.53 -22.87 9.95
C THR A 69 -8.52 -23.92 9.54
N ARG A 70 -9.01 -25.04 8.98
CA ARG A 70 -8.17 -26.19 8.53
C ARG A 70 -7.61 -25.96 7.12
N LYS A 71 -7.25 -24.73 6.78
CA LYS A 71 -6.72 -24.39 5.48
C LYS A 71 -5.20 -24.17 5.54
N GLY A 72 -4.47 -24.61 4.50
CA GLY A 72 -3.04 -24.43 4.35
C GLY A 72 -2.65 -24.25 2.89
N VAL A 73 -2.07 -23.07 2.56
CA VAL A 73 -1.83 -22.64 1.19
C VAL A 73 -0.85 -23.56 0.45
N GLN A 74 0.15 -24.13 1.12
CA GLN A 74 1.03 -25.13 0.49
C GLN A 74 0.25 -26.30 -0.09
N TYR A 75 -0.82 -26.76 0.57
CA TYR A 75 -1.65 -27.88 0.10
C TYR A 75 -2.58 -27.44 -1.03
N ILE A 76 -3.05 -26.19 -1.02
CA ILE A 76 -3.82 -25.62 -2.13
C ILE A 76 -2.98 -25.63 -3.40
N LEU A 77 -1.77 -25.09 -3.36
CA LEU A 77 -0.86 -25.04 -4.51
C LEU A 77 -0.47 -26.42 -5.02
N ASP A 78 -0.15 -27.36 -4.12
CA ASP A 78 0.13 -28.76 -4.48
C ASP A 78 -1.06 -29.39 -5.21
N SER A 79 -2.26 -29.25 -4.67
CA SER A 79 -3.49 -29.87 -5.19
C SER A 79 -3.90 -29.25 -6.54
N VAL A 80 -3.87 -27.94 -6.64
CA VAL A 80 -4.21 -27.21 -7.87
C VAL A 80 -3.25 -27.55 -9.01
N VAL A 81 -1.93 -27.48 -8.77
CA VAL A 81 -0.94 -27.77 -9.82
C VAL A 81 -1.10 -29.21 -10.32
N GLN A 82 -1.33 -30.18 -9.41
CA GLN A 82 -1.56 -31.57 -9.82
C GLN A 82 -2.87 -31.68 -10.62
N ALA A 83 -3.96 -31.05 -10.19
CA ALA A 83 -5.23 -31.07 -10.90
C ALA A 83 -5.13 -30.49 -12.33
N LEU A 84 -4.32 -29.43 -12.50
CA LEU A 84 -4.01 -28.87 -13.81
C LEU A 84 -3.17 -29.83 -14.67
N VAL A 85 -2.20 -30.53 -14.09
CA VAL A 85 -1.39 -31.52 -14.83
C VAL A 85 -2.26 -32.67 -15.35
N ASP A 86 -3.26 -33.10 -14.57
CA ASP A 86 -4.10 -34.26 -14.87
C ASP A 86 -5.08 -34.04 -16.03
N ASN A 87 -5.52 -32.82 -16.29
CA ASN A 87 -6.47 -32.51 -17.36
C ASN A 87 -6.11 -31.19 -18.07
N SER A 88 -5.89 -31.26 -19.38
CA SER A 88 -5.45 -30.11 -20.19
C SER A 88 -6.49 -29.02 -20.40
N ASP A 89 -7.77 -29.29 -20.15
CA ASP A 89 -8.84 -28.30 -20.32
C ASP A 89 -8.94 -27.35 -19.13
N ARG A 90 -8.51 -27.78 -17.94
CA ARG A 90 -8.59 -27.01 -16.71
C ARG A 90 -7.70 -25.77 -16.73
N ARG A 91 -8.22 -24.69 -16.13
CA ARG A 91 -7.56 -23.40 -15.96
C ARG A 91 -7.68 -22.95 -14.52
N PHE A 92 -6.68 -22.21 -14.04
CA PHE A 92 -6.67 -21.63 -12.71
C PHE A 92 -5.95 -20.29 -12.72
N ILE A 93 -6.33 -19.38 -11.81
CA ILE A 93 -5.66 -18.10 -11.61
C ILE A 93 -5.11 -18.01 -10.19
N TYR A 94 -3.94 -17.38 -10.03
CA TYR A 94 -3.31 -17.20 -8.71
C TYR A 94 -2.76 -15.78 -8.52
N VAL A 95 -2.86 -15.22 -7.31
CA VAL A 95 -2.58 -13.81 -6.98
C VAL A 95 -1.35 -13.63 -6.11
N GLU A 96 -1.31 -14.20 -4.89
CA GLU A 96 -0.43 -13.83 -3.79
C GLU A 96 1.00 -14.36 -3.96
N MET A 97 1.89 -13.52 -4.55
CA MET A 97 3.27 -13.94 -4.83
C MET A 97 4.08 -14.26 -3.56
N ALA A 98 3.69 -13.70 -2.40
CA ALA A 98 4.29 -14.05 -1.12
C ALA A 98 4.21 -15.56 -0.81
N PHE A 99 3.04 -16.16 -1.03
CA PHE A 99 2.84 -17.59 -0.86
C PHE A 99 3.42 -18.40 -2.02
N PHE A 100 3.17 -17.96 -3.26
CA PHE A 100 3.61 -18.72 -4.43
C PHE A 100 5.13 -18.84 -4.49
N ARG A 101 5.88 -17.77 -4.22
CA ARG A 101 7.36 -17.80 -4.19
C ARG A 101 7.87 -18.72 -3.07
N ARG A 102 7.24 -18.70 -1.90
CA ARG A 102 7.59 -19.62 -0.79
C ARG A 102 7.40 -21.08 -1.21
N TRP A 103 6.26 -21.39 -1.80
CA TRP A 103 5.95 -22.72 -2.32
C TRP A 103 6.92 -23.11 -3.43
N TRP A 104 7.18 -22.24 -4.40
CA TRP A 104 8.11 -22.46 -5.51
C TRP A 104 9.50 -22.83 -5.03
N ASN A 105 10.04 -22.12 -4.04
CA ASN A 105 11.37 -22.39 -3.49
C ASN A 105 11.51 -23.75 -2.80
N GLN A 106 10.41 -24.44 -2.51
CA GLN A 106 10.38 -25.76 -1.88
C GLN A 106 10.19 -26.89 -2.90
N GLN A 107 9.96 -26.56 -4.16
CA GLN A 107 9.65 -27.55 -5.18
C GLN A 107 10.90 -28.16 -5.83
N SER A 108 10.72 -29.35 -6.41
CA SER A 108 11.73 -30.02 -7.21
C SER A 108 11.85 -29.44 -8.62
N ASP A 109 12.97 -29.68 -9.30
CA ASP A 109 13.18 -29.29 -10.70
C ASP A 109 12.08 -29.85 -11.63
N ASP A 110 11.60 -31.08 -11.42
CA ASP A 110 10.49 -31.67 -12.18
C ASP A 110 9.19 -30.89 -11.99
N MET A 111 8.91 -30.46 -10.76
CA MET A 111 7.74 -29.61 -10.47
C MET A 111 7.90 -28.23 -11.09
N HIS A 112 9.09 -27.64 -11.03
CA HIS A 112 9.39 -26.37 -11.70
C HIS A 112 9.07 -26.44 -13.21
N GLU A 113 9.50 -27.51 -13.89
CA GLU A 113 9.22 -27.65 -15.33
C GLU A 113 7.72 -27.90 -15.62
N LYS A 114 7.00 -28.64 -14.75
CA LYS A 114 5.54 -28.78 -14.86
C LYS A 114 4.83 -27.43 -14.76
N VAL A 115 5.17 -26.62 -13.76
CA VAL A 115 4.56 -25.30 -13.56
C VAL A 115 4.89 -24.36 -14.70
N LYS A 116 6.14 -24.28 -15.15
CA LYS A 116 6.53 -23.49 -16.33
C LYS A 116 5.72 -23.88 -17.57
N ARG A 117 5.48 -25.16 -17.78
CA ARG A 117 4.63 -25.63 -18.88
C ARG A 117 3.19 -25.13 -18.72
N LEU A 118 2.58 -25.24 -17.53
CA LEU A 118 1.23 -24.77 -17.27
C LEU A 118 1.09 -23.26 -17.53
N VAL A 119 2.08 -22.46 -17.13
CA VAL A 119 2.14 -21.01 -17.39
C VAL A 119 2.25 -20.73 -18.91
N ASN A 120 3.16 -21.45 -19.59
CA ASN A 120 3.38 -21.30 -21.02
C ASN A 120 2.19 -21.74 -21.88
N GLU A 121 1.36 -22.64 -21.38
CA GLU A 121 0.11 -23.10 -22.00
C GLU A 121 -1.09 -22.17 -21.66
N GLY A 122 -0.90 -21.16 -20.80
CA GLY A 122 -1.96 -20.28 -20.31
C GLY A 122 -3.01 -20.98 -19.45
N ARG A 123 -2.62 -22.05 -18.77
CA ARG A 123 -3.47 -22.89 -17.92
C ARG A 123 -3.37 -22.50 -16.44
N LEU A 124 -2.22 -22.02 -16.02
CA LEU A 124 -2.02 -21.29 -14.78
C LEU A 124 -1.70 -19.83 -15.15
N GLU A 125 -2.61 -18.92 -14.86
CA GLU A 125 -2.43 -17.50 -15.09
C GLU A 125 -2.14 -16.79 -13.78
N PHE A 126 -1.02 -16.05 -13.72
CA PHE A 126 -0.77 -15.12 -12.64
C PHE A 126 -1.54 -13.82 -12.90
N ILE A 127 -2.35 -13.42 -11.93
CA ILE A 127 -3.21 -12.26 -12.01
C ILE A 127 -2.84 -11.25 -10.91
N SER A 128 -2.94 -9.96 -11.14
CA SER A 128 -2.34 -8.88 -10.34
C SER A 128 -0.82 -8.99 -10.20
N GLY A 129 -0.31 -10.12 -9.74
CA GLY A 129 1.11 -10.39 -9.59
C GLY A 129 1.80 -9.58 -8.48
N GLY A 130 1.04 -8.98 -7.57
CA GLY A 130 1.56 -8.31 -6.38
C GLY A 130 2.04 -9.30 -5.32
N TRP A 131 2.85 -8.80 -4.38
CA TRP A 131 3.28 -9.62 -3.24
C TRP A 131 2.09 -10.05 -2.39
N SER A 132 1.11 -9.16 -2.25
CA SER A 132 -0.19 -9.37 -1.62
C SER A 132 -1.30 -8.74 -2.44
N MET A 133 -2.57 -9.11 -2.18
CA MET A 133 -3.73 -8.35 -2.61
C MET A 133 -3.88 -7.13 -1.71
N ILE A 134 -3.59 -5.95 -2.25
CA ILE A 134 -3.43 -4.72 -1.47
C ILE A 134 -4.75 -4.16 -0.96
N ASP A 135 -4.72 -3.50 0.20
CA ASP A 135 -5.75 -2.51 0.53
C ASP A 135 -5.64 -1.30 -0.42
N GLU A 136 -6.77 -0.74 -0.81
CA GLU A 136 -6.80 0.40 -1.72
C GLU A 136 -7.08 1.74 -1.03
N ALA A 137 -7.54 1.70 0.22
CA ALA A 137 -7.86 2.90 0.97
C ALA A 137 -6.65 3.48 1.71
N THR A 138 -5.88 2.64 2.39
CA THR A 138 -4.88 3.08 3.37
C THR A 138 -3.43 2.92 2.93
N THR A 139 -3.20 2.28 1.78
CA THR A 139 -1.89 2.13 1.15
C THR A 139 -1.43 3.42 0.46
N HIS A 140 -0.13 3.68 0.49
CA HIS A 140 0.49 4.77 -0.27
C HIS A 140 0.95 4.27 -1.64
N TYR A 141 0.81 5.09 -2.70
CA TYR A 141 1.14 4.67 -4.08
C TYR A 141 2.58 4.19 -4.25
N ASN A 142 3.54 4.74 -3.51
CA ASN A 142 4.93 4.28 -3.52
C ASN A 142 5.04 2.81 -3.10
N SER A 143 4.42 2.43 -1.98
CA SER A 143 4.40 1.05 -1.47
C SER A 143 3.62 0.11 -2.39
N ILE A 144 2.53 0.58 -3.03
CA ILE A 144 1.79 -0.18 -4.04
C ILE A 144 2.71 -0.55 -5.22
N ILE A 145 3.44 0.42 -5.75
CA ILE A 145 4.38 0.20 -6.85
C ILE A 145 5.48 -0.78 -6.46
N ASP A 146 6.04 -0.62 -5.26
CA ASP A 146 7.15 -1.46 -4.80
C ASP A 146 6.75 -2.92 -4.62
N GLN A 147 5.60 -3.21 -3.99
CA GLN A 147 5.16 -4.58 -3.78
C GLN A 147 4.75 -5.28 -5.09
N HIS A 148 4.15 -4.56 -6.05
CA HIS A 148 3.89 -5.11 -7.39
C HIS A 148 5.19 -5.34 -8.17
N SER A 149 6.17 -4.44 -8.01
CA SER A 149 7.50 -4.61 -8.64
C SER A 149 8.23 -5.84 -8.11
N LEU A 150 8.11 -6.11 -6.80
CA LEU A 150 8.71 -7.28 -6.17
C LEU A 150 8.13 -8.58 -6.74
N GLY A 151 6.81 -8.66 -6.89
CA GLY A 151 6.15 -9.81 -7.51
C GLY A 151 6.45 -9.94 -9.01
N ALA A 152 6.42 -8.82 -9.75
CA ALA A 152 6.70 -8.81 -11.18
C ALA A 152 8.15 -9.22 -11.50
N GLU A 153 9.12 -8.81 -10.69
CA GLU A 153 10.52 -9.23 -10.82
C GLU A 153 10.64 -10.76 -10.66
N PHE A 154 10.02 -11.32 -9.62
CA PHE A 154 10.00 -12.75 -9.41
C PHE A 154 9.35 -13.52 -10.57
N LEU A 155 8.20 -13.05 -11.05
CA LEU A 155 7.50 -13.70 -12.17
C LEU A 155 8.30 -13.62 -13.47
N HIS A 156 8.85 -12.46 -13.80
CA HIS A 156 9.67 -12.27 -14.99
C HIS A 156 10.92 -13.15 -14.97
N ASP A 157 11.66 -13.17 -13.88
CA ASP A 157 12.92 -13.89 -13.78
C ASP A 157 12.72 -15.42 -13.75
N THR A 158 11.56 -15.88 -13.29
CA THR A 158 11.25 -17.30 -13.17
C THR A 158 10.57 -17.88 -14.41
N PHE A 159 9.63 -17.14 -15.03
CA PHE A 159 8.73 -17.62 -16.07
C PHE A 159 8.77 -16.79 -17.38
N GLY A 160 9.39 -15.62 -17.37
CA GLY A 160 9.43 -14.72 -18.52
C GLY A 160 8.09 -14.06 -18.84
N GLU A 161 7.90 -13.66 -20.11
CA GLU A 161 6.74 -12.86 -20.55
C GLU A 161 5.38 -13.58 -20.41
N CYS A 162 5.34 -14.91 -20.43
CA CYS A 162 4.08 -15.65 -20.29
C CYS A 162 3.45 -15.49 -18.90
N ALA A 163 4.26 -15.23 -17.86
CA ALA A 163 3.78 -14.99 -16.50
C ALA A 163 3.42 -13.53 -16.22
N ARG A 164 3.60 -12.62 -17.20
CA ARG A 164 3.28 -11.20 -17.01
C ARG A 164 1.78 -11.02 -16.78
N PRO A 165 1.37 -10.48 -15.62
CA PRO A 165 -0.05 -10.22 -15.35
C PRO A 165 -0.63 -9.21 -16.33
N LYS A 166 -1.86 -9.46 -16.78
CA LYS A 166 -2.61 -8.60 -17.71
C LYS A 166 -3.80 -7.94 -17.04
N ILE A 167 -4.23 -8.47 -15.91
CA ILE A 167 -5.46 -8.09 -15.22
C ILE A 167 -5.15 -7.78 -13.77
N GLY A 168 -5.67 -6.65 -13.27
CA GLY A 168 -5.79 -6.37 -11.85
C GLY A 168 -6.95 -7.18 -11.25
N TRP A 169 -6.73 -7.85 -10.13
CA TRP A 169 -7.71 -8.69 -9.46
C TRP A 169 -7.72 -8.36 -7.98
N GLN A 170 -8.72 -7.55 -7.57
CA GLN A 170 -8.86 -7.00 -6.22
C GLN A 170 -10.25 -7.38 -5.70
N ILE A 171 -10.45 -8.67 -5.40
CA ILE A 171 -11.79 -9.21 -5.18
C ILE A 171 -12.32 -8.92 -3.80
N ASP A 172 -11.47 -8.79 -2.78
CA ASP A 172 -11.86 -8.59 -1.41
C ASP A 172 -11.65 -7.18 -0.81
N PRO A 173 -10.74 -6.31 -1.28
CA PRO A 173 -10.59 -4.96 -0.74
C PRO A 173 -11.89 -4.17 -0.64
N PHE A 174 -12.00 -3.34 0.39
CA PHE A 174 -13.26 -2.78 0.92
C PHE A 174 -13.57 -1.40 0.31
N GLY A 175 -13.78 -1.36 -0.98
CA GLY A 175 -13.85 -0.19 -1.84
C GLY A 175 -12.57 -0.05 -2.67
N HIS A 176 -12.65 0.74 -3.76
CA HIS A 176 -11.60 0.76 -4.77
C HIS A 176 -11.20 2.18 -5.15
N SER A 177 -9.88 2.40 -5.20
CA SER A 177 -9.28 3.69 -5.49
C SER A 177 -9.13 3.93 -6.98
N ARG A 178 -9.54 5.12 -7.42
CA ARG A 178 -9.26 5.60 -8.77
C ARG A 178 -7.77 5.63 -9.08
N GLU A 179 -6.91 5.94 -8.09
CA GLU A 179 -5.46 5.93 -8.29
C GLU A 179 -4.91 4.53 -8.51
N VAL A 180 -5.43 3.51 -7.82
CA VAL A 180 -5.02 2.11 -8.04
C VAL A 180 -5.34 1.68 -9.47
N ALA A 181 -6.53 1.99 -9.98
CA ALA A 181 -6.87 1.74 -11.38
C ALA A 181 -5.91 2.47 -12.35
N SER A 182 -5.54 3.72 -12.02
CA SER A 182 -4.55 4.48 -12.79
C SER A 182 -3.16 3.82 -12.77
N LEU A 183 -2.72 3.34 -11.61
CA LEU A 183 -1.44 2.63 -11.47
C LEU A 183 -1.44 1.32 -12.27
N PHE A 184 -2.52 0.54 -12.21
CA PHE A 184 -2.64 -0.70 -12.98
C PHE A 184 -2.59 -0.44 -14.49
N ALA A 185 -3.25 0.61 -14.97
CA ALA A 185 -3.12 1.02 -16.37
C ALA A 185 -1.68 1.41 -16.73
N GLN A 186 -0.97 2.11 -15.84
CA GLN A 186 0.44 2.50 -16.02
C GLN A 186 1.40 1.29 -15.93
N MET A 187 1.07 0.26 -15.14
CA MET A 187 1.80 -1.02 -15.09
C MET A 187 1.56 -1.86 -16.35
N GLY A 188 0.62 -1.45 -17.21
CA GLY A 188 0.33 -2.10 -18.48
C GLY A 188 -0.68 -3.22 -18.36
N PHE A 189 -1.57 -3.20 -17.38
CA PHE A 189 -2.72 -4.07 -17.32
C PHE A 189 -3.77 -3.66 -18.35
N ASP A 190 -4.47 -4.63 -18.90
CA ASP A 190 -5.52 -4.43 -19.91
C ASP A 190 -6.91 -4.32 -19.29
N GLY A 191 -7.09 -4.85 -18.07
CA GLY A 191 -8.35 -4.83 -17.35
C GLY A 191 -8.20 -4.94 -15.84
N TYR A 192 -9.30 -4.74 -15.13
CA TYR A 192 -9.37 -4.74 -13.68
C TYR A 192 -10.71 -5.32 -13.23
N PHE A 193 -10.69 -6.31 -12.34
CA PHE A 193 -11.90 -6.91 -11.77
C PHE A 193 -11.85 -6.89 -10.25
N PHE A 194 -13.02 -6.65 -9.64
CA PHE A 194 -13.18 -6.64 -8.19
C PHE A 194 -14.59 -7.10 -7.78
N GLY A 195 -14.75 -7.41 -6.48
CA GLY A 195 -16.00 -7.96 -5.96
C GLY A 195 -16.88 -6.95 -5.22
N ARG A 196 -16.27 -6.01 -4.47
CA ARG A 196 -17.00 -5.17 -3.51
C ARG A 196 -17.21 -3.75 -4.07
N ALA A 197 -18.46 -3.32 -4.10
CA ALA A 197 -18.85 -1.93 -4.36
C ALA A 197 -20.10 -1.61 -3.56
N ASP A 198 -20.40 -0.33 -3.37
CA ASP A 198 -21.59 0.12 -2.66
C ASP A 198 -22.85 -0.59 -3.20
N TYR A 199 -23.67 -1.12 -2.28
CA TYR A 199 -24.83 -1.93 -2.64
C TYR A 199 -25.84 -1.19 -3.51
N HIS A 200 -26.00 0.13 -3.36
CA HIS A 200 -26.85 0.95 -4.21
C HIS A 200 -26.29 1.08 -5.61
N ASP A 201 -24.96 1.32 -5.76
CA ASP A 201 -24.29 1.36 -7.06
C ASP A 201 -24.41 0.00 -7.78
N LEU A 202 -24.27 -1.12 -7.04
CA LEU A 202 -24.47 -2.46 -7.59
C LEU A 202 -25.89 -2.70 -8.11
N ILE A 203 -26.91 -2.24 -7.40
CA ILE A 203 -28.32 -2.32 -7.84
C ILE A 203 -28.52 -1.49 -9.10
N ASP A 204 -28.10 -0.23 -9.11
CA ASP A 204 -28.23 0.68 -10.25
C ASP A 204 -27.54 0.11 -11.51
N ARG A 205 -26.30 -0.38 -11.36
CA ARG A 205 -25.52 -1.01 -12.43
C ARG A 205 -26.16 -2.30 -12.94
N SER A 206 -26.74 -3.09 -12.06
CA SER A 206 -27.44 -4.31 -12.46
C SER A 206 -28.66 -4.01 -13.34
N VAL A 207 -29.46 -3.03 -12.94
CA VAL A 207 -30.64 -2.58 -13.74
C VAL A 207 -30.20 -2.03 -15.10
N LYS A 208 -29.12 -1.24 -15.12
CA LYS A 208 -28.58 -0.60 -16.35
C LYS A 208 -27.69 -1.53 -17.17
N ARG A 209 -27.31 -2.69 -16.67
CA ARG A 209 -26.34 -3.62 -17.27
C ARG A 209 -24.97 -2.94 -17.50
N THR A 210 -24.48 -2.21 -16.49
CA THR A 210 -23.25 -1.42 -16.53
C THR A 210 -22.25 -1.84 -15.46
N ARG A 211 -22.28 -3.10 -15.02
CA ARG A 211 -21.27 -3.68 -14.13
C ARG A 211 -19.88 -3.72 -14.78
N GLU A 212 -19.84 -3.66 -16.11
CA GLU A 212 -18.64 -3.57 -16.92
C GLU A 212 -18.59 -2.19 -17.57
N MET A 213 -17.41 -1.53 -17.45
CA MET A 213 -17.23 -0.14 -17.85
C MET A 213 -15.79 0.18 -18.23
N VAL A 214 -15.55 1.35 -18.76
CA VAL A 214 -14.21 1.93 -18.86
C VAL A 214 -14.03 2.92 -17.71
N TRP A 215 -13.10 2.63 -16.80
CA TRP A 215 -12.75 3.54 -15.72
C TRP A 215 -11.73 4.56 -16.22
N GLN A 216 -12.14 5.83 -16.27
CA GLN A 216 -11.30 6.97 -16.65
C GLN A 216 -10.53 7.41 -15.39
N ALA A 217 -9.52 6.63 -15.05
CA ALA A 217 -8.93 6.62 -13.73
C ALA A 217 -8.08 7.84 -13.39
N ASN A 218 -7.59 8.59 -14.38
CA ASN A 218 -6.79 9.79 -14.09
C ASN A 218 -6.98 10.85 -15.19
N PRO A 219 -7.54 12.02 -14.85
CA PRO A 219 -7.75 13.08 -15.82
C PRO A 219 -6.44 13.70 -16.35
N ASN A 220 -5.33 13.61 -15.59
CA ASN A 220 -4.03 14.13 -16.01
C ASN A 220 -3.34 13.26 -17.06
N LEU A 221 -3.65 11.97 -17.09
CA LEU A 221 -3.08 10.99 -18.02
C LEU A 221 -4.04 10.63 -19.16
N ASP A 222 -5.28 11.11 -19.10
CA ASP A 222 -6.34 10.85 -20.08
C ASP A 222 -6.39 9.35 -20.44
N ARG A 223 -6.49 9.03 -21.73
CA ARG A 223 -6.61 7.65 -22.24
C ARG A 223 -5.48 6.69 -21.85
N GLN A 224 -4.35 7.19 -21.37
CA GLN A 224 -3.24 6.35 -20.90
C GLN A 224 -3.55 5.67 -19.56
N SER A 225 -4.50 6.23 -18.82
CA SER A 225 -4.97 5.70 -17.53
C SER A 225 -6.35 5.05 -17.59
N TRP A 226 -6.97 5.00 -18.76
CA TRP A 226 -8.28 4.36 -18.90
C TRP A 226 -8.12 2.84 -18.85
N LEU A 227 -8.88 2.21 -17.97
CA LEU A 227 -8.79 0.78 -17.73
C LEU A 227 -10.17 0.15 -17.83
N PHE A 228 -10.29 -0.92 -18.62
CA PHE A 228 -11.52 -1.71 -18.63
C PHE A 228 -11.73 -2.32 -17.24
N THR A 229 -12.93 -2.19 -16.69
CA THR A 229 -13.20 -2.58 -15.31
C THR A 229 -14.51 -3.35 -15.25
N GLY A 230 -14.49 -4.49 -14.54
CA GLY A 230 -15.67 -5.34 -14.32
C GLY A 230 -15.92 -5.59 -12.85
N ILE A 231 -17.18 -5.47 -12.41
CA ILE A 231 -17.62 -5.84 -11.07
C ILE A 231 -18.19 -7.26 -11.14
N LEU A 232 -17.60 -8.15 -10.32
CA LEU A 232 -17.98 -9.56 -10.27
C LEU A 232 -19.43 -9.75 -9.74
N PRO A 233 -20.11 -10.87 -10.10
CA PRO A 233 -21.54 -10.99 -9.82
C PRO A 233 -21.91 -11.24 -8.36
N LEU A 234 -21.17 -12.08 -7.68
CA LEU A 234 -21.46 -12.57 -6.32
C LEU A 234 -20.24 -12.33 -5.41
N TYR A 235 -19.74 -11.08 -5.35
CA TYR A 235 -18.41 -10.77 -4.86
C TYR A 235 -17.36 -11.55 -5.66
N TYR A 236 -16.92 -12.69 -5.18
CA TYR A 236 -15.98 -13.60 -5.85
C TYR A 236 -16.33 -15.09 -5.63
N LEU A 237 -17.46 -15.35 -4.97
CA LEU A 237 -17.86 -16.69 -4.58
C LEU A 237 -18.46 -17.47 -5.77
N SER A 238 -18.52 -18.78 -5.62
CA SER A 238 -19.26 -19.67 -6.50
C SER A 238 -20.75 -19.35 -6.46
N PRO A 239 -21.49 -19.61 -7.55
CA PRO A 239 -22.96 -19.50 -7.51
C PRO A 239 -23.54 -20.37 -6.40
N PRO A 240 -24.66 -19.95 -5.77
CA PRO A 240 -25.34 -20.75 -4.76
C PRO A 240 -25.60 -22.17 -5.24
N SER A 241 -25.34 -23.14 -4.40
CA SER A 241 -25.41 -24.58 -4.68
C SER A 241 -24.28 -25.17 -5.53
N PHE A 242 -23.24 -24.40 -5.89
CA PHE A 242 -22.11 -24.86 -6.71
C PHE A 242 -20.74 -24.66 -6.05
N CYS A 243 -20.72 -24.66 -4.72
CA CYS A 243 -19.50 -24.70 -3.95
C CYS A 243 -19.11 -26.17 -3.69
N PHE A 244 -18.04 -26.61 -4.34
CA PHE A 244 -17.56 -28.00 -4.22
C PHE A 244 -16.33 -28.14 -3.32
N ASP A 245 -15.90 -27.05 -2.66
CA ASP A 245 -14.80 -27.07 -1.70
C ASP A 245 -15.13 -27.89 -0.45
N ILE A 246 -14.11 -28.49 0.15
CA ILE A 246 -14.23 -29.31 1.38
C ILE A 246 -14.88 -28.58 2.58
N THR A 247 -14.99 -27.26 2.54
CA THR A 247 -15.67 -26.46 3.57
C THR A 247 -17.14 -26.19 3.27
N CYS A 248 -17.60 -26.59 2.09
CA CYS A 248 -18.98 -26.41 1.66
C CYS A 248 -19.81 -27.67 1.91
N SER A 249 -21.13 -27.51 1.87
CA SER A 249 -22.10 -28.61 2.04
C SER A 249 -22.96 -28.81 0.78
N ASP A 250 -22.59 -28.20 -0.33
CA ASP A 250 -23.35 -28.32 -1.57
C ASP A 250 -23.20 -29.71 -2.17
N GLN A 251 -24.27 -30.21 -2.80
CA GLN A 251 -24.30 -31.57 -3.34
C GLN A 251 -23.36 -31.72 -4.53
N PRO A 252 -22.47 -32.72 -4.55
CA PRO A 252 -21.65 -33.04 -5.72
C PRO A 252 -22.53 -33.51 -6.89
N ILE A 253 -21.95 -33.57 -8.07
CA ILE A 253 -22.66 -34.12 -9.24
C ILE A 253 -22.60 -35.64 -9.22
N MET A 254 -23.70 -36.27 -8.86
CA MET A 254 -23.89 -37.71 -8.83
C MET A 254 -24.45 -38.19 -10.16
N ASP A 255 -23.57 -38.68 -11.03
CA ASP A 255 -23.84 -38.95 -12.44
C ASP A 255 -24.05 -40.42 -12.81
N ASP A 256 -24.07 -41.32 -11.84
CA ASP A 256 -24.46 -42.71 -12.10
C ASP A 256 -25.99 -42.82 -12.05
N LYS A 257 -26.58 -43.11 -13.19
CA LYS A 257 -28.04 -43.25 -13.38
C LYS A 257 -28.69 -44.39 -12.60
N ASN A 258 -27.88 -45.32 -12.02
CA ASN A 258 -28.37 -46.40 -11.20
C ASN A 258 -28.55 -46.00 -9.73
N LEU A 259 -28.08 -44.82 -9.34
CA LEU A 259 -28.22 -44.32 -7.98
C LEU A 259 -29.60 -43.69 -7.74
N HIS A 260 -30.13 -43.86 -6.56
CA HIS A 260 -31.34 -43.17 -6.11
C HIS A 260 -31.12 -41.65 -6.05
N ASP A 261 -29.89 -41.23 -5.72
CA ASP A 261 -29.49 -39.84 -5.56
C ASP A 261 -28.93 -39.23 -6.87
N TYR A 262 -29.17 -39.88 -8.04
CA TYR A 262 -28.80 -39.34 -9.34
C TYR A 262 -29.38 -37.94 -9.53
N ASN A 263 -28.53 -36.90 -9.63
CA ASN A 263 -28.98 -35.51 -9.57
C ASN A 263 -28.60 -34.66 -10.78
N VAL A 264 -28.03 -35.23 -11.83
CA VAL A 264 -27.56 -34.48 -13.00
C VAL A 264 -28.63 -33.56 -13.63
N PRO A 265 -29.89 -33.99 -13.87
CA PRO A 265 -30.89 -33.09 -14.46
C PRO A 265 -31.17 -31.85 -13.63
N GLU A 266 -31.31 -32.00 -12.29
CA GLU A 266 -31.55 -30.92 -11.36
C GLU A 266 -30.35 -29.94 -11.29
N ARG A 267 -29.13 -30.49 -11.20
CA ARG A 267 -27.89 -29.69 -11.13
C ARG A 267 -27.69 -28.87 -12.41
N VAL A 268 -27.94 -29.47 -13.57
CA VAL A 268 -27.85 -28.82 -14.88
C VAL A 268 -28.89 -27.69 -14.98
N GLU A 269 -30.15 -27.96 -14.65
CA GLU A 269 -31.23 -26.95 -14.68
C GLU A 269 -30.94 -25.79 -13.73
N THR A 270 -30.49 -26.07 -12.52
CA THR A 270 -30.12 -25.05 -11.52
C THR A 270 -28.98 -24.18 -12.03
N PHE A 271 -27.92 -24.77 -12.63
CA PHE A 271 -26.81 -24.02 -13.16
C PHE A 271 -27.20 -23.15 -14.38
N ILE A 272 -28.00 -23.68 -15.27
CA ILE A 272 -28.56 -22.93 -16.40
C ILE A 272 -29.39 -21.75 -15.89
N GLY A 273 -30.18 -21.96 -14.84
CA GLY A 273 -30.96 -20.90 -14.18
C GLY A 273 -30.06 -19.81 -13.60
N ALA A 274 -28.97 -20.18 -12.94
CA ALA A 274 -27.98 -19.23 -12.38
C ALA A 274 -27.29 -18.43 -13.51
N ALA A 275 -26.85 -19.09 -14.57
CA ALA A 275 -26.22 -18.45 -15.72
C ALA A 275 -27.15 -17.45 -16.42
N LEU A 276 -28.41 -17.82 -16.63
CA LEU A 276 -29.40 -16.93 -17.22
C LEU A 276 -29.76 -15.75 -16.31
N ALA A 277 -29.83 -15.98 -14.99
CA ALA A 277 -30.04 -14.90 -14.03
C ALA A 277 -28.88 -13.89 -14.05
N GLN A 278 -27.66 -14.39 -14.07
CA GLN A 278 -26.46 -13.54 -14.15
C GLN A 278 -26.40 -12.78 -15.49
N ALA A 279 -26.71 -13.41 -16.61
CA ALA A 279 -26.71 -12.77 -17.92
C ALA A 279 -27.67 -11.56 -18.02
N LYS A 280 -28.70 -11.49 -17.15
CA LYS A 280 -29.62 -10.33 -17.12
C LYS A 280 -28.95 -9.05 -16.66
N VAL A 281 -27.86 -9.11 -15.89
CA VAL A 281 -27.19 -7.94 -15.33
C VAL A 281 -25.90 -7.59 -16.06
N TYR A 282 -25.46 -8.40 -17.04
CA TYR A 282 -24.31 -8.14 -17.90
C TYR A 282 -24.74 -7.72 -19.32
N ALA A 283 -23.80 -7.17 -20.05
CA ALA A 283 -24.13 -6.43 -21.25
C ALA A 283 -23.97 -7.21 -22.58
N THR A 284 -23.26 -8.35 -22.54
CA THR A 284 -22.94 -9.17 -23.73
C THR A 284 -23.45 -10.60 -23.56
N ASN A 285 -23.22 -11.45 -24.59
CA ASN A 285 -23.43 -12.90 -24.52
C ASN A 285 -22.22 -13.64 -23.88
N HIS A 286 -21.33 -12.95 -23.21
CA HIS A 286 -20.28 -13.49 -22.35
C HIS A 286 -20.54 -13.10 -20.91
N ILE A 287 -20.41 -14.05 -19.99
CA ILE A 287 -20.45 -13.82 -18.55
C ILE A 287 -19.28 -14.51 -17.87
N ILE A 288 -18.72 -13.87 -16.87
CA ILE A 288 -17.70 -14.46 -16.01
C ILE A 288 -18.37 -15.08 -14.79
N MET A 289 -18.06 -16.32 -14.48
CA MET A 289 -18.59 -17.02 -13.33
C MET A 289 -17.41 -17.55 -12.49
N THR A 290 -17.19 -16.92 -11.35
CA THR A 290 -16.15 -17.32 -10.41
C THR A 290 -16.52 -18.65 -9.74
N MET A 291 -15.53 -19.52 -9.60
CA MET A 291 -15.61 -20.78 -8.84
C MET A 291 -14.44 -20.80 -7.86
N GLY A 292 -14.70 -20.38 -6.62
CA GLY A 292 -13.70 -20.23 -5.59
C GLY A 292 -14.22 -19.47 -4.37
N GLY A 293 -13.32 -19.16 -3.46
CA GLY A 293 -13.57 -18.47 -2.19
C GLY A 293 -12.31 -18.44 -1.33
N ASP A 294 -12.46 -18.12 -0.04
CA ASP A 294 -11.34 -17.97 0.89
C ASP A 294 -10.66 -19.32 1.16
N PHE A 295 -9.40 -19.43 0.73
CA PHE A 295 -8.58 -20.63 0.86
C PHE A 295 -9.24 -21.87 0.24
N PHE A 296 -9.94 -21.72 -0.89
CA PHE A 296 -10.53 -22.85 -1.60
C PHE A 296 -9.46 -23.70 -2.32
N ASP A 297 -9.87 -24.85 -2.83
CA ASP A 297 -9.04 -25.77 -3.60
C ASP A 297 -7.93 -26.50 -2.83
N GLN A 298 -8.01 -26.57 -1.47
CA GLN A 298 -7.09 -27.47 -0.74
C GLN A 298 -7.25 -28.94 -1.15
N ASN A 299 -8.43 -29.32 -1.66
CA ASN A 299 -8.67 -30.55 -2.41
C ASN A 299 -9.21 -30.22 -3.80
N ALA A 300 -8.37 -29.64 -4.65
CA ALA A 300 -8.74 -29.23 -6.01
C ALA A 300 -9.27 -30.38 -6.89
N HIS A 301 -8.97 -31.62 -6.52
CA HIS A 301 -9.57 -32.79 -7.18
C HIS A 301 -11.09 -32.86 -7.06
N GLU A 302 -11.63 -32.48 -5.91
CA GLU A 302 -13.06 -32.46 -5.66
C GLU A 302 -13.76 -31.39 -6.49
N ASP A 303 -13.23 -30.14 -6.45
CA ASP A 303 -13.75 -29.03 -7.23
C ASP A 303 -13.69 -29.30 -8.72
N PHE A 304 -12.51 -29.56 -9.26
CA PHE A 304 -12.34 -29.78 -10.69
C PHE A 304 -13.11 -31.01 -11.21
N LYS A 305 -13.24 -32.07 -10.41
CA LYS A 305 -14.03 -33.25 -10.79
C LYS A 305 -15.51 -32.90 -10.96
N ASN A 306 -16.05 -32.07 -10.09
CA ASN A 306 -17.44 -31.63 -10.21
C ASN A 306 -17.61 -30.56 -11.30
N LEU A 307 -16.65 -29.65 -11.47
CA LEU A 307 -16.66 -28.68 -12.56
C LEU A 307 -16.56 -29.35 -13.94
N ASP A 308 -15.72 -30.37 -14.11
CA ASP A 308 -15.61 -31.16 -15.35
C ASP A 308 -16.97 -31.78 -15.71
N LYS A 309 -17.64 -32.41 -14.72
CA LYS A 309 -18.97 -32.98 -14.93
C LYS A 309 -20.01 -31.90 -15.25
N LEU A 310 -20.00 -30.78 -14.51
CA LEU A 310 -20.91 -29.66 -14.73
C LEU A 310 -20.79 -29.12 -16.15
N ILE A 311 -19.58 -28.83 -16.60
CA ILE A 311 -19.29 -28.35 -17.95
C ILE A 311 -19.77 -29.36 -18.99
N HIS A 312 -19.47 -30.63 -18.79
CA HIS A 312 -19.87 -31.70 -19.69
C HIS A 312 -21.41 -31.79 -19.84
N TYR A 313 -22.13 -31.92 -18.71
CA TYR A 313 -23.59 -32.16 -18.75
C TYR A 313 -24.40 -30.92 -19.14
N VAL A 314 -23.93 -29.71 -18.81
CA VAL A 314 -24.56 -28.48 -19.30
C VAL A 314 -24.38 -28.33 -20.81
N ASN A 315 -23.18 -28.61 -21.34
CA ASN A 315 -22.93 -28.51 -22.77
C ASN A 315 -23.64 -29.59 -23.55
N LEU A 316 -23.91 -30.76 -23.01
CA LEU A 316 -24.75 -31.79 -23.64
C LEU A 316 -26.19 -31.30 -23.92
N GLN A 317 -26.72 -30.36 -23.16
CA GLN A 317 -28.04 -29.78 -23.43
C GLN A 317 -28.07 -28.96 -24.71
N GLN A 318 -26.94 -28.63 -25.33
CA GLN A 318 -26.92 -27.98 -26.63
C GLN A 318 -27.54 -28.89 -27.72
N GLU A 319 -27.42 -30.21 -27.60
CA GLU A 319 -28.09 -31.18 -28.47
C GLU A 319 -29.63 -31.10 -28.35
N ASN A 320 -30.13 -30.66 -27.21
CA ASN A 320 -31.54 -30.43 -26.91
C ASN A 320 -31.98 -28.98 -27.14
N GLY A 321 -31.16 -28.16 -27.79
CA GLY A 321 -31.47 -26.79 -28.15
C GLY A 321 -31.11 -25.73 -27.10
N SER A 322 -30.30 -26.05 -26.09
CA SER A 322 -29.80 -25.05 -25.12
C SER A 322 -28.85 -24.05 -25.79
N ASP A 323 -29.01 -22.77 -25.45
CA ASP A 323 -28.15 -21.68 -25.94
C ASP A 323 -26.98 -21.37 -25.02
N ILE A 324 -26.62 -22.27 -24.09
CA ILE A 324 -25.55 -22.07 -23.13
C ILE A 324 -24.31 -22.89 -23.53
N ASN A 325 -23.14 -22.22 -23.46
CA ASN A 325 -21.84 -22.81 -23.71
C ASN A 325 -20.93 -22.52 -22.54
N VAL A 326 -20.49 -23.55 -21.82
CA VAL A 326 -19.70 -23.45 -20.59
C VAL A 326 -18.30 -24.01 -20.83
N PHE A 327 -17.28 -23.31 -20.36
CA PHE A 327 -15.89 -23.76 -20.51
C PHE A 327 -14.98 -23.10 -19.47
N TYR A 328 -13.84 -23.76 -19.15
CA TYR A 328 -12.81 -23.16 -18.34
C TYR A 328 -12.19 -21.94 -19.05
N SER A 329 -11.97 -20.88 -18.29
CA SER A 329 -11.44 -19.62 -18.79
C SER A 329 -10.59 -18.91 -17.73
N THR A 330 -10.07 -17.75 -18.09
CA THR A 330 -9.37 -16.83 -17.19
C THR A 330 -9.93 -15.42 -17.38
N PRO A 331 -9.73 -14.49 -16.43
CA PRO A 331 -10.18 -13.11 -16.61
C PRO A 331 -9.57 -12.41 -17.82
N SER A 332 -8.34 -12.73 -18.20
CA SER A 332 -7.75 -12.19 -19.43
C SER A 332 -8.48 -12.69 -20.69
N CYS A 333 -8.84 -13.97 -20.72
CA CYS A 333 -9.62 -14.54 -21.81
C CYS A 333 -11.05 -14.00 -21.87
N TYR A 334 -11.68 -13.80 -20.71
CA TYR A 334 -12.98 -13.12 -20.63
C TYR A 334 -12.90 -11.69 -21.17
N LEU A 335 -11.92 -10.90 -20.72
CA LEU A 335 -11.70 -9.55 -21.24
C LEU A 335 -11.48 -9.55 -22.75
N TYR A 336 -10.73 -10.52 -23.27
CA TYR A 336 -10.48 -10.62 -24.71
C TYR A 336 -11.76 -10.92 -25.48
N ALA A 337 -12.62 -11.78 -24.97
CA ALA A 337 -13.94 -12.05 -25.56
C ALA A 337 -14.84 -10.80 -25.56
N LEU A 338 -14.85 -10.03 -24.44
CA LEU A 338 -15.58 -8.76 -24.36
C LEU A 338 -15.04 -7.71 -25.33
N ASN A 339 -13.73 -7.68 -25.56
CA ASN A 339 -13.12 -6.77 -26.54
C ASN A 339 -13.59 -7.11 -27.98
N LYS A 340 -13.75 -8.40 -28.28
CA LYS A 340 -14.26 -8.85 -29.60
C LYS A 340 -15.75 -8.59 -29.80
N ALA A 341 -16.51 -8.37 -28.74
CA ALA A 341 -17.93 -8.07 -28.83
C ALA A 341 -18.23 -6.65 -29.35
N GLU A 342 -17.22 -5.82 -29.60
CA GLU A 342 -17.31 -4.46 -30.21
C GLU A 342 -18.35 -3.54 -29.57
N LYS A 343 -18.62 -3.71 -28.27
CA LYS A 343 -19.61 -2.95 -27.53
C LYS A 343 -19.10 -1.56 -27.09
N LYS A 344 -20.00 -0.57 -27.12
CA LYS A 344 -19.77 0.71 -26.45
C LYS A 344 -20.03 0.55 -24.94
N TRP A 345 -19.00 0.76 -24.14
CA TRP A 345 -19.06 0.63 -22.69
C TRP A 345 -19.42 1.95 -21.99
N SER A 346 -20.09 1.86 -20.85
CA SER A 346 -20.26 2.99 -19.94
C SER A 346 -18.92 3.45 -19.37
N THR A 347 -18.88 4.66 -18.83
CA THR A 347 -17.67 5.23 -18.22
C THR A 347 -17.89 5.57 -16.76
N LYS A 348 -16.80 5.56 -15.97
CA LYS A 348 -16.74 6.02 -14.59
C LYS A 348 -15.53 6.94 -14.40
N THR A 349 -15.66 7.99 -13.58
CA THR A 349 -14.61 9.01 -13.35
C THR A 349 -14.23 9.19 -11.88
N ASP A 350 -15.10 8.83 -10.95
CA ASP A 350 -14.84 8.81 -9.51
C ASP A 350 -14.30 7.44 -9.05
N ASP A 351 -14.02 7.30 -7.76
CA ASP A 351 -13.66 6.02 -7.12
C ASP A 351 -14.90 5.22 -6.68
N PHE A 352 -14.65 4.12 -5.96
CA PHE A 352 -15.67 3.29 -5.33
C PHE A 352 -15.58 3.39 -3.78
N PHE A 353 -15.33 4.60 -3.30
CA PHE A 353 -15.39 4.94 -1.87
C PHE A 353 -16.54 5.90 -1.59
N PRO A 354 -17.09 5.85 -0.35
CA PRO A 354 -16.93 4.74 0.60
C PRO A 354 -17.70 3.49 0.17
N TYR A 355 -17.27 2.33 0.63
CA TYR A 355 -17.98 1.07 0.42
C TYR A 355 -19.02 0.86 1.52
N ALA A 356 -20.26 0.57 1.14
CA ALA A 356 -21.30 0.08 2.01
C ALA A 356 -21.78 -1.29 1.53
N SER A 357 -21.76 -2.29 2.41
CA SER A 357 -22.23 -3.64 2.08
C SER A 357 -23.76 -3.76 2.11
N THR A 358 -24.42 -3.01 2.99
CA THR A 358 -25.89 -2.92 3.17
C THR A 358 -26.22 -1.53 3.75
N PRO A 359 -27.51 -1.15 3.88
CA PRO A 359 -27.90 0.12 4.46
C PRO A 359 -27.24 0.41 5.82
N SER A 360 -26.66 1.58 5.99
CA SER A 360 -25.95 2.06 7.19
C SER A 360 -24.74 1.21 7.62
N VAL A 361 -24.20 0.34 6.75
CA VAL A 361 -23.03 -0.49 7.03
C VAL A 361 -21.87 -0.05 6.14
N TYR A 362 -21.35 1.14 6.45
CA TYR A 362 -20.19 1.74 5.77
C TYR A 362 -18.89 1.21 6.35
N TRP A 363 -18.07 0.66 5.46
CA TRP A 363 -16.73 0.17 5.79
C TRP A 363 -15.75 1.34 5.73
N THR A 364 -15.88 2.27 6.66
CA THR A 364 -15.06 3.49 6.72
C THR A 364 -14.22 3.58 8.00
N GLY A 365 -14.48 2.70 8.94
CA GLY A 365 -13.73 2.62 10.19
C GLY A 365 -12.29 2.16 9.99
N TYR A 366 -12.07 1.21 9.10
CA TYR A 366 -10.73 0.66 8.86
C TYR A 366 -9.73 1.70 8.29
N TYR A 367 -10.20 2.81 7.76
CA TYR A 367 -9.31 3.91 7.37
C TYR A 367 -8.44 4.39 8.52
N THR A 368 -8.93 4.25 9.77
CA THR A 368 -8.22 4.64 11.00
C THR A 368 -7.85 3.45 11.90
N SER A 369 -8.40 2.26 11.69
CA SER A 369 -8.13 1.09 12.54
C SER A 369 -6.64 0.78 12.64
N ARG A 370 -6.13 0.44 13.83
CA ARG A 370 -4.72 0.21 14.16
C ARG A 370 -3.79 1.36 13.75
N PRO A 371 -4.01 2.59 14.22
CA PRO A 371 -3.25 3.76 13.78
C PRO A 371 -1.75 3.67 14.11
N ALA A 372 -1.36 2.90 15.09
CA ALA A 372 0.05 2.64 15.40
C ALA A 372 0.71 1.79 14.32
N LEU A 373 0.06 0.72 13.84
CA LEU A 373 0.56 -0.13 12.76
C LEU A 373 0.65 0.66 11.45
N LYS A 374 -0.36 1.47 11.12
CA LYS A 374 -0.34 2.37 9.96
C LYS A 374 0.84 3.35 9.99
N ARG A 375 1.18 3.86 11.17
CA ARG A 375 2.36 4.73 11.32
C ARG A 375 3.66 3.95 11.21
N TYR A 376 3.70 2.71 11.73
CA TYR A 376 4.87 1.86 11.66
C TYR A 376 5.19 1.42 10.22
N GLU A 377 4.17 1.12 9.43
CA GLU A 377 4.30 0.87 7.99
C GLU A 377 4.99 2.06 7.28
N ARG A 378 4.54 3.31 7.53
CA ARG A 378 5.17 4.52 6.96
C ARG A 378 6.62 4.68 7.37
N TYR A 379 6.93 4.43 8.62
CA TYR A 379 8.30 4.47 9.14
C TYR A 379 9.19 3.41 8.49
N ALA A 380 8.72 2.18 8.37
CA ALA A 380 9.43 1.09 7.71
C ALA A 380 9.67 1.36 6.22
N ASN A 381 8.67 1.93 5.51
CA ASN A 381 8.84 2.35 4.13
C ASN A 381 9.92 3.43 3.98
N ASN A 382 9.95 4.41 4.87
CA ASN A 382 11.00 5.44 4.85
C ASN A 382 12.40 4.82 4.98
N ILE A 383 12.58 3.88 5.92
CA ILE A 383 13.85 3.17 6.10
C ILE A 383 14.19 2.34 4.84
N LEU A 384 13.22 1.65 4.25
CA LEU A 384 13.43 0.88 3.02
C LEU A 384 13.95 1.76 1.87
N GLN A 385 13.31 2.90 1.63
CA GLN A 385 13.73 3.82 0.57
C GLN A 385 15.13 4.38 0.83
N VAL A 386 15.42 4.80 2.05
CA VAL A 386 16.76 5.30 2.42
C VAL A 386 17.82 4.20 2.31
N THR A 387 17.52 2.98 2.73
CA THR A 387 18.45 1.85 2.64
C THR A 387 18.80 1.51 1.19
N ARG A 388 17.80 1.50 0.28
CA ARG A 388 18.02 1.33 -1.18
C ARG A 388 18.92 2.43 -1.74
N GLN A 389 18.67 3.69 -1.38
CA GLN A 389 19.48 4.83 -1.80
C GLN A 389 20.92 4.69 -1.30
N LEU A 390 21.11 4.43 -0.02
CA LEU A 390 22.42 4.23 0.58
C LEU A 390 23.19 3.06 -0.07
N ASN A 391 22.52 1.90 -0.27
CA ASN A 391 23.10 0.76 -0.97
C ASN A 391 23.60 1.13 -2.37
N GLY A 392 22.78 1.85 -3.12
CA GLY A 392 23.11 2.26 -4.49
C GLY A 392 24.25 3.28 -4.56
N PHE A 393 24.19 4.35 -3.77
CA PHE A 393 25.21 5.41 -3.79
C PHE A 393 26.56 4.96 -3.23
N SER A 394 26.57 4.06 -2.26
CA SER A 394 27.79 3.46 -1.71
C SER A 394 28.32 2.27 -2.52
N GLN A 395 27.54 1.78 -3.51
CA GLN A 395 27.82 0.57 -4.27
C GLN A 395 28.09 -0.63 -3.35
N SER A 396 27.28 -0.78 -2.31
CA SER A 396 27.43 -1.84 -1.31
C SER A 396 27.10 -3.22 -1.86
N ASN A 397 26.18 -3.30 -2.84
CA ASN A 397 25.72 -4.54 -3.48
C ASN A 397 25.09 -5.53 -2.49
N LEU A 398 24.41 -5.03 -1.46
CA LEU A 398 23.78 -5.80 -0.38
C LEU A 398 22.25 -5.91 -0.54
N ARG A 399 21.75 -5.92 -1.78
CA ARG A 399 20.32 -5.96 -2.08
C ARG A 399 19.64 -7.18 -1.46
N ASN A 400 20.33 -8.28 -1.32
CA ASN A 400 19.84 -9.48 -0.64
C ASN A 400 19.46 -9.25 0.83
N LEU A 401 20.13 -8.36 1.55
CA LEU A 401 19.79 -7.98 2.93
C LEU A 401 18.61 -6.99 2.99
N ILE A 402 18.31 -6.31 1.89
CA ILE A 402 17.15 -5.41 1.78
C ILE A 402 15.87 -6.21 1.49
N PHE A 403 16.01 -7.44 0.99
CA PHE A 403 14.88 -8.27 0.59
C PHE A 403 13.90 -8.51 1.75
N ASP A 404 14.40 -8.79 2.95
CA ASP A 404 13.55 -9.10 4.12
C ASP A 404 12.63 -7.92 4.47
N LEU A 405 13.15 -6.68 4.41
CA LEU A 405 12.33 -5.49 4.61
C LEU A 405 11.38 -5.24 3.43
N SER A 406 11.80 -5.52 2.19
CA SER A 406 10.95 -5.39 1.00
C SER A 406 9.79 -6.39 1.05
N GLU A 407 10.03 -7.63 1.49
CA GLU A 407 9.01 -8.65 1.70
C GLU A 407 8.03 -8.24 2.81
N ALA A 408 8.53 -7.82 3.98
CA ALA A 408 7.71 -7.36 5.09
C ALA A 408 6.82 -6.16 4.69
N MET A 409 7.36 -5.23 3.91
CA MET A 409 6.60 -4.12 3.35
C MET A 409 5.56 -4.57 2.33
N GLY A 410 5.86 -5.59 1.51
CA GLY A 410 4.89 -6.18 0.58
C GLY A 410 3.72 -6.84 1.30
N LEU A 411 3.98 -7.56 2.39
CA LEU A 411 2.95 -8.14 3.27
C LEU A 411 2.14 -7.05 3.97
N ALA A 412 2.77 -5.98 4.44
CA ALA A 412 2.11 -4.88 5.13
C ALA A 412 1.10 -4.13 4.25
N GLN A 413 1.17 -4.24 2.92
CA GLN A 413 0.19 -3.64 2.00
C GLN A 413 -1.10 -4.45 1.87
N HIS A 414 -1.15 -5.68 2.37
CA HIS A 414 -2.33 -6.54 2.34
C HIS A 414 -3.56 -5.84 2.97
N HIS A 415 -4.75 -6.15 2.41
CA HIS A 415 -5.99 -5.48 2.80
C HIS A 415 -6.49 -5.81 4.21
N ASP A 416 -5.85 -6.76 4.93
CA ASP A 416 -6.04 -7.01 6.37
C ASP A 416 -4.83 -6.62 7.23
N ALA A 417 -3.75 -6.15 6.63
CA ALA A 417 -2.57 -5.66 7.35
C ALA A 417 -2.69 -4.16 7.65
N VAL A 418 -2.35 -3.31 6.68
CA VAL A 418 -2.39 -1.84 6.85
C VAL A 418 -3.81 -1.29 7.06
N SER A 419 -4.83 -1.97 6.58
CA SER A 419 -6.23 -1.70 6.90
C SER A 419 -6.52 -1.79 8.41
N GLY A 420 -5.87 -2.73 9.10
CA GLY A 420 -6.03 -2.97 10.54
C GLY A 420 -7.20 -3.91 10.87
N THR A 421 -7.59 -4.75 9.94
CA THR A 421 -8.76 -5.64 10.02
C THR A 421 -8.40 -7.10 10.34
N SER A 422 -7.14 -7.38 10.68
CA SER A 422 -6.67 -8.68 11.14
C SER A 422 -6.79 -8.85 12.66
N LYS A 423 -6.68 -10.10 13.14
CA LYS A 423 -6.57 -10.39 14.58
C LYS A 423 -5.33 -9.76 15.21
N GLN A 424 -5.38 -9.52 16.53
CA GLN A 424 -4.28 -8.84 17.24
C GLN A 424 -2.95 -9.59 17.10
N HIS A 425 -2.92 -10.91 17.22
CA HIS A 425 -1.67 -11.66 17.07
C HIS A 425 -1.11 -11.63 15.64
N VAL A 426 -1.96 -11.43 14.64
CA VAL A 426 -1.56 -11.26 13.23
C VAL A 426 -1.01 -9.84 13.01
N ALA A 427 -1.64 -8.83 13.59
CA ALA A 427 -1.12 -7.46 13.58
C ALA A 427 0.27 -7.37 14.26
N ASN A 428 0.47 -8.14 15.34
CA ASN A 428 1.78 -8.27 15.99
C ASN A 428 2.82 -8.95 15.09
N ASP A 429 2.42 -9.98 14.33
CA ASP A 429 3.30 -10.67 13.37
C ASP A 429 3.76 -9.72 12.24
N TYR A 430 2.86 -8.90 11.69
CA TYR A 430 3.23 -7.88 10.71
C TYR A 430 4.23 -6.87 11.28
N ALA A 431 4.00 -6.38 12.50
CA ALA A 431 4.91 -5.45 13.16
C ALA A 431 6.28 -6.10 13.43
N GLN A 432 6.32 -7.38 13.82
CA GLN A 432 7.56 -8.11 14.03
C GLN A 432 8.35 -8.27 12.73
N ARG A 433 7.69 -8.65 11.62
CA ARG A 433 8.35 -8.76 10.29
C ARG A 433 8.95 -7.44 9.83
N LEU A 434 8.25 -6.34 10.04
CA LEU A 434 8.78 -5.01 9.75
C LEU A 434 10.02 -4.71 10.62
N SER A 435 9.99 -5.05 11.92
CA SER A 435 11.12 -4.87 12.83
C SER A 435 12.34 -5.68 12.41
N ASP A 436 12.15 -6.96 12.10
CA ASP A 436 13.23 -7.86 11.68
C ASP A 436 13.85 -7.38 10.36
N GLY A 437 13.03 -6.91 9.42
CA GLY A 437 13.49 -6.31 8.17
C GLY A 437 14.28 -5.02 8.38
N ILE A 438 13.88 -4.18 9.33
CA ILE A 438 14.61 -2.96 9.70
C ILE A 438 15.98 -3.31 10.31
N ASP A 439 16.05 -4.32 11.18
CA ASP A 439 17.32 -4.76 11.75
C ASP A 439 18.32 -5.24 10.70
N ARG A 440 17.83 -5.93 9.67
CA ARG A 440 18.67 -6.29 8.50
C ARG A 440 19.08 -5.09 7.67
N ALA A 441 18.20 -4.11 7.51
CA ALA A 441 18.50 -2.86 6.80
C ALA A 441 19.61 -2.05 7.48
N ILE A 442 19.73 -2.10 8.83
CA ILE A 442 20.80 -1.43 9.58
C ILE A 442 22.18 -1.96 9.17
N GLU A 443 22.33 -3.24 8.81
CA GLU A 443 23.60 -3.79 8.32
C GLU A 443 24.03 -3.09 7.02
N VAL A 444 23.08 -2.88 6.09
CA VAL A 444 23.31 -2.17 4.82
C VAL A 444 23.64 -0.70 5.06
N ILE A 445 22.90 -0.05 5.98
CA ILE A 445 23.13 1.35 6.38
C ILE A 445 24.55 1.52 6.93
N ASN A 446 25.01 0.59 7.77
CA ASN A 446 26.36 0.63 8.35
C ASN A 446 27.45 0.44 7.28
N ASP A 447 27.30 -0.53 6.38
CA ASP A 447 28.25 -0.71 5.27
C ASP A 447 28.31 0.53 4.38
N ALA A 448 27.15 1.10 4.07
CA ALA A 448 27.06 2.30 3.24
C ALA A 448 27.72 3.52 3.91
N TYR A 449 27.43 3.78 5.17
CA TYR A 449 28.08 4.87 5.89
C TYR A 449 29.57 4.59 6.13
N GLY A 450 29.98 3.31 6.23
CA GLY A 450 31.37 2.89 6.25
C GLY A 450 32.18 3.41 5.03
N LYS A 451 31.51 3.56 3.90
CA LYS A 451 32.09 4.09 2.66
C LYS A 451 31.88 5.59 2.51
N LEU A 452 30.67 6.09 2.72
CA LEU A 452 30.29 7.48 2.47
C LEU A 452 30.92 8.48 3.46
N LEU A 453 31.05 8.11 4.75
CA LEU A 453 31.66 8.94 5.79
C LEU A 453 33.20 8.93 5.76
N SER A 454 33.81 7.97 5.02
CA SER A 454 35.26 7.77 5.01
C SER A 454 36.00 8.93 4.35
N LYS A 455 37.12 9.37 4.97
CA LYS A 455 38.15 10.21 4.38
C LYS A 455 39.43 9.40 4.19
N GLU A 456 40.30 9.79 3.23
CA GLU A 456 41.53 9.09 2.88
C GLU A 456 42.52 8.97 4.05
N ASN A 457 42.58 9.98 4.92
CA ASN A 457 43.47 10.04 6.08
C ASN A 457 42.90 9.43 7.35
N ARG A 458 41.88 8.60 7.27
CA ARG A 458 41.23 8.00 8.43
C ARG A 458 42.13 6.96 9.10
N THR A 459 42.33 7.11 10.40
CA THR A 459 43.19 6.22 11.24
C THR A 459 42.38 5.28 12.14
N ILE A 460 41.08 5.51 12.29
CA ILE A 460 40.18 4.71 13.15
C ILE A 460 38.94 4.21 12.37
N PRO A 461 38.30 3.11 12.77
CA PRO A 461 37.06 2.64 12.19
C PRO A 461 35.95 3.68 12.27
N ILE A 462 35.01 3.65 11.30
CA ILE A 462 33.80 4.45 11.37
C ILE A 462 32.91 3.86 12.46
N PRO A 463 32.40 4.69 13.40
CA PRO A 463 31.48 4.22 14.44
C PRO A 463 30.18 3.70 13.82
N ASN A 464 29.69 2.57 14.34
CA ASN A 464 28.42 2.01 13.90
C ASN A 464 27.27 3.00 14.11
N GLN A 465 26.40 3.08 13.13
CA GLN A 465 25.17 3.83 13.17
C GLN A 465 24.03 2.97 13.75
N PHE A 466 23.13 3.60 14.47
CA PHE A 466 21.91 2.97 14.99
C PHE A 466 20.72 3.90 14.86
N LEU A 467 19.52 3.34 14.89
CA LEU A 467 18.26 4.07 14.84
C LEU A 467 17.68 4.28 16.24
N CYS A 468 17.04 5.42 16.46
CA CYS A 468 16.23 5.68 17.65
C CYS A 468 14.75 5.49 17.32
N HIS A 469 14.27 4.25 17.43
CA HIS A 469 12.89 3.86 17.03
C HIS A 469 11.79 4.60 17.79
N TYR A 470 12.09 5.11 18.98
CA TYR A 470 11.16 5.81 19.88
C TYR A 470 11.35 7.34 19.86
N SER A 471 11.99 7.89 18.84
CA SER A 471 12.17 9.34 18.71
C SER A 471 10.84 10.12 18.64
N ASN A 472 9.78 9.48 18.13
CA ASN A 472 8.41 10.02 18.11
C ASN A 472 7.79 10.24 19.49
N ILE A 473 8.29 9.56 20.52
CA ILE A 473 7.91 9.77 21.92
C ILE A 473 9.07 10.36 22.72
N SER A 474 9.95 11.09 22.06
CA SER A 474 11.12 11.75 22.64
C SER A 474 11.98 10.82 23.49
N ALA A 475 12.34 9.65 22.96
CA ALA A 475 13.17 8.65 23.61
C ALA A 475 14.24 8.11 22.66
N CYS A 476 15.50 8.05 23.14
CA CYS A 476 16.62 7.45 22.42
C CYS A 476 17.64 6.92 23.42
N LEU A 477 17.39 5.74 23.98
CA LEU A 477 18.18 5.16 25.07
C LEU A 477 19.69 5.08 24.80
N PRO A 478 20.18 4.73 23.58
CA PRO A 478 21.62 4.60 23.35
C PRO A 478 22.41 5.89 23.48
N ILE A 479 21.80 7.08 23.33
CA ILE A 479 22.49 8.37 23.51
C ILE A 479 22.35 8.93 24.92
N GLU A 480 21.47 8.35 25.74
CA GLU A 480 21.31 8.77 27.12
C GLU A 480 22.58 8.52 27.90
N GLU A 481 22.92 9.44 28.81
CA GLU A 481 24.17 9.43 29.62
C GLU A 481 25.48 9.50 28.81
N GLN A 482 25.44 9.60 27.49
CA GLN A 482 26.67 9.76 26.68
C GLN A 482 27.19 11.19 26.81
N LYS A 483 28.52 11.32 26.85
CA LYS A 483 29.18 12.65 26.87
C LYS A 483 29.25 13.28 25.49
N GLN A 484 29.20 12.44 24.46
CA GLN A 484 29.26 12.84 23.07
C GLN A 484 28.58 11.82 22.18
N PHE A 485 27.95 12.27 21.13
CA PHE A 485 27.39 11.43 20.08
C PHE A 485 27.25 12.24 18.78
N THR A 486 27.02 11.55 17.69
CA THR A 486 26.68 12.20 16.43
C THR A 486 25.26 11.86 16.01
N LEU A 487 24.65 12.80 15.29
CA LEU A 487 23.39 12.65 14.60
C LEU A 487 23.65 12.87 13.11
N THR A 488 23.47 11.84 12.31
CA THR A 488 23.53 11.93 10.84
C THR A 488 22.12 11.87 10.29
N LEU A 489 21.71 12.92 9.58
CA LEU A 489 20.41 13.06 8.95
C LEU A 489 20.55 12.83 7.44
N TRP A 490 19.96 11.78 6.92
CA TRP A 490 19.87 11.52 5.48
C TRP A 490 18.59 12.10 4.92
N ASN A 491 18.70 12.99 3.95
CA ASN A 491 17.57 13.52 3.18
C ASN A 491 17.31 12.62 1.96
N PRO A 492 16.20 11.86 1.94
CA PRO A 492 15.88 10.95 0.84
C PRO A 492 15.29 11.64 -0.40
N THR A 493 15.03 12.95 -0.32
CA THR A 493 14.41 13.71 -1.43
C THR A 493 15.44 14.36 -2.33
N ILE A 494 15.06 14.62 -3.58
CA ILE A 494 15.93 15.31 -4.57
C ILE A 494 15.95 16.85 -4.43
N HIS A 495 15.36 17.33 -3.34
CA HIS A 495 15.35 18.76 -2.99
C HIS A 495 16.11 18.98 -1.69
N PRO A 496 16.84 20.08 -1.53
CA PRO A 496 17.39 20.45 -0.23
C PRO A 496 16.26 20.63 0.78
N VAL A 497 16.47 20.18 2.01
CA VAL A 497 15.47 20.25 3.08
C VAL A 497 16.05 20.99 4.27
N THR A 498 15.29 21.92 4.80
CA THR A 498 15.58 22.60 6.07
C THR A 498 14.44 22.34 7.02
N ILE A 499 14.72 21.65 8.13
CA ILE A 499 13.72 21.22 9.11
C ILE A 499 14.14 21.57 10.51
N TYR A 500 13.15 21.83 11.36
CA TYR A 500 13.37 21.81 12.80
C TYR A 500 13.41 20.37 13.30
N TYR A 501 14.55 20.01 13.92
CA TYR A 501 14.75 18.64 14.39
C TYR A 501 14.86 18.62 15.92
N ARG A 502 14.22 17.62 16.54
CA ARG A 502 14.20 17.42 17.99
C ARG A 502 15.03 16.23 18.38
N VAL A 503 15.91 16.41 19.38
CA VAL A 503 16.76 15.34 19.94
C VAL A 503 16.52 15.25 21.43
N PRO A 504 15.94 14.15 21.94
CA PRO A 504 15.77 13.95 23.38
C PRO A 504 17.13 13.75 24.05
N VAL A 505 17.32 14.36 25.18
CA VAL A 505 18.61 14.32 25.88
C VAL A 505 18.43 14.28 27.40
N THR A 506 19.36 13.61 28.10
CA THR A 506 19.48 13.61 29.57
C THR A 506 20.42 14.67 30.09
N ARG A 507 21.26 15.23 29.20
CA ARG A 507 22.29 16.21 29.50
C ARG A 507 22.21 17.40 28.57
N GLN A 508 22.90 18.51 28.89
CA GLN A 508 23.04 19.60 27.95
C GLN A 508 24.26 19.41 27.05
N TYR A 509 24.14 19.80 25.77
CA TYR A 509 25.19 19.65 24.77
C TYR A 509 25.46 20.96 24.03
N LEU A 510 26.70 21.13 23.59
CA LEU A 510 27.04 22.00 22.46
C LEU A 510 26.84 21.19 21.18
N ILE A 511 26.22 21.78 20.17
CA ILE A 511 25.92 21.13 18.89
C ILE A 511 26.76 21.81 17.82
N TYR A 512 27.55 21.05 17.07
CA TYR A 512 28.33 21.53 15.93
C TYR A 512 27.69 21.06 14.63
N ASP A 513 27.56 21.99 13.67
CA ASP A 513 27.08 21.70 12.32
C ASP A 513 28.17 21.01 11.47
N PRO A 514 27.88 20.57 10.22
CA PRO A 514 28.85 19.88 9.34
C PRO A 514 30.13 20.68 9.03
N ILE A 515 30.11 21.99 9.19
CA ILE A 515 31.29 22.86 8.94
C ILE A 515 31.94 23.39 10.22
N GLY A 516 31.45 22.99 11.39
CA GLY A 516 32.04 23.27 12.68
C GLY A 516 31.54 24.51 13.39
N ASN A 517 30.48 25.14 12.91
CA ASN A 517 29.85 26.22 13.66
C ASN A 517 29.00 25.66 14.79
N LEU A 518 28.89 26.43 15.87
CA LEU A 518 27.95 26.15 16.95
C LEU A 518 26.52 26.42 16.41
N VAL A 519 25.69 25.41 16.56
CA VAL A 519 24.28 25.49 16.15
C VAL A 519 23.50 26.23 17.26
N SER A 520 22.71 27.22 16.85
CA SER A 520 21.73 27.82 17.77
C SER A 520 20.60 26.81 17.98
N ALA A 521 20.57 26.25 19.21
CA ALA A 521 19.60 25.22 19.56
C ALA A 521 18.88 25.61 20.85
N GLU A 522 17.58 25.37 20.91
CA GLU A 522 16.78 25.61 22.10
C GLU A 522 16.64 24.33 22.93
N TYR A 523 16.76 24.51 24.25
CA TYR A 523 16.65 23.41 25.21
C TYR A 523 15.25 23.43 25.82
N LEU A 524 14.37 22.55 25.32
CA LEU A 524 12.96 22.50 25.65
C LEU A 524 12.66 21.35 26.64
N ILE A 525 11.64 21.54 27.46
CA ILE A 525 11.12 20.47 28.32
C ILE A 525 10.25 19.54 27.49
N ILE A 526 10.44 18.23 27.61
CA ILE A 526 9.52 17.24 27.02
C ILE A 526 8.19 17.29 27.79
N PRO A 527 7.04 17.45 27.10
CA PRO A 527 5.74 17.51 27.77
C PRO A 527 5.46 16.29 28.66
N ASN A 528 4.75 16.50 29.75
CA ASN A 528 4.37 15.41 30.65
C ASN A 528 3.51 14.36 29.95
N THR A 529 2.65 14.77 29.05
CA THR A 529 1.84 13.89 28.21
C THR A 529 2.68 12.89 27.41
N THR A 530 3.84 13.32 26.90
CA THR A 530 4.79 12.44 26.20
C THR A 530 5.58 11.57 27.18
N LYS A 531 6.06 12.17 28.30
CA LYS A 531 6.86 11.44 29.29
C LYS A 531 6.12 10.30 29.96
N ASN A 532 4.81 10.41 30.04
CA ASN A 532 3.95 9.43 30.71
C ASN A 532 3.32 8.39 29.80
N ILE A 533 3.70 8.34 28.56
CA ILE A 533 3.28 7.27 27.64
C ILE A 533 3.70 5.93 28.26
N PRO A 534 2.77 4.98 28.46
CA PRO A 534 3.09 3.67 29.01
C PRO A 534 4.20 2.98 28.23
N GLY A 535 5.17 2.41 28.94
CA GLY A 535 6.33 1.74 28.34
C GLY A 535 7.45 2.66 27.83
N ARG A 536 7.31 3.98 27.93
CA ARG A 536 8.43 4.88 27.67
C ARG A 536 9.50 4.71 28.77
N MET A 537 10.64 4.12 28.41
CA MET A 537 11.71 3.81 29.35
C MET A 537 12.80 4.90 29.44
N SER A 538 12.70 5.95 28.66
CA SER A 538 13.68 7.03 28.56
C SER A 538 13.68 7.91 29.80
N SER A 539 14.88 8.20 30.32
CA SER A 539 15.12 9.16 31.40
C SER A 539 15.17 10.62 30.91
N ALA A 540 15.17 10.84 29.61
CA ALA A 540 15.23 12.18 29.02
C ALA A 540 14.02 13.04 29.44
N GLN A 541 14.33 14.20 30.00
CA GLN A 541 13.34 15.19 30.43
C GLN A 541 13.25 16.38 29.50
N ASN A 542 14.29 16.56 28.72
CA ASN A 542 14.46 17.69 27.82
C ASN A 542 14.85 17.21 26.43
N GLN A 543 14.69 18.09 25.49
CA GLN A 543 15.08 17.88 24.10
C GLN A 543 15.70 19.16 23.53
N TYR A 544 16.66 19.00 22.64
CA TYR A 544 17.11 20.11 21.83
C TYR A 544 16.22 20.26 20.62
N LEU A 545 15.86 21.51 20.29
CA LEU A 545 15.24 21.92 19.05
C LEU A 545 16.23 22.78 18.29
N PHE A 546 16.58 22.42 17.08
CA PHE A 546 17.47 23.19 16.22
C PHE A 546 17.09 23.06 14.74
N LEU A 547 17.52 24.04 13.94
CA LEU A 547 17.30 24.06 12.51
C LEU A 547 18.39 23.24 11.79
N ALA A 548 18.00 22.14 11.17
CA ALA A 548 18.88 21.28 10.37
C ALA A 548 18.72 21.57 8.88
N SER A 549 19.85 21.84 8.19
CA SER A 549 19.88 22.01 6.73
C SER A 549 20.56 20.81 6.08
N LEU A 550 19.88 20.22 5.11
CA LEU A 550 20.25 18.95 4.50
C LEU A 550 20.33 19.11 2.98
N PRO A 551 21.42 18.63 2.33
CA PRO A 551 21.53 18.62 0.89
C PRO A 551 20.52 17.64 0.27
N ALA A 552 20.24 17.80 -1.02
CA ALA A 552 19.40 16.87 -1.77
C ALA A 552 20.06 15.50 -1.90
N LEU A 553 19.32 14.41 -1.73
CA LEU A 553 19.83 13.03 -1.76
C LEU A 553 21.19 12.90 -1.07
N GLY A 554 21.24 13.30 0.19
CA GLY A 554 22.51 13.37 0.91
C GLY A 554 22.31 13.51 2.40
N TYR A 555 23.39 13.67 3.12
CA TYR A 555 23.39 13.78 4.57
C TYR A 555 24.15 14.97 5.09
N SER A 556 23.81 15.36 6.33
CA SER A 556 24.54 16.26 7.22
C SER A 556 24.68 15.59 8.58
N THR A 557 25.90 15.65 9.13
CA THR A 557 26.22 15.12 10.47
C THR A 557 26.39 16.25 11.47
N TYR A 558 25.66 16.17 12.56
CA TYR A 558 25.72 17.07 13.73
C TYR A 558 26.43 16.37 14.88
N TYR A 559 27.37 17.06 15.53
CA TYR A 559 28.15 16.53 16.64
C TYR A 559 27.69 17.16 17.97
N PHE A 560 27.39 16.33 18.98
CA PHE A 560 26.87 16.71 20.26
C PHE A 560 27.92 16.47 21.37
N GLU A 561 28.13 17.48 22.25
CA GLU A 561 29.06 17.48 23.38
C GLU A 561 28.37 18.07 24.63
N GLU A 562 28.45 17.41 25.81
CA GLU A 562 27.59 17.53 27.01
C GLU A 562 27.47 18.86 27.78
N LYS A 563 26.26 19.14 28.40
CA LYS A 563 25.96 20.34 29.25
C LYS A 563 24.87 20.31 30.40
N GLY A 564 23.95 19.36 30.73
CA GLY A 564 23.09 19.06 31.99
C GLY A 564 21.68 19.54 32.48
N TYR A 565 20.59 18.68 32.72
CA TYR A 565 19.39 18.36 33.59
C TYR A 565 18.00 19.11 33.66
N SER A 566 16.74 18.60 34.14
CA SER A 566 15.76 17.44 34.30
C SER A 566 14.27 17.75 34.70
N HIS A 567 13.15 16.95 34.62
CA HIS A 567 11.95 16.10 34.96
C HIS A 567 10.49 16.66 35.19
N ALA A 568 9.26 15.95 35.26
CA ALA A 568 8.37 14.80 34.86
C ALA A 568 6.80 14.87 35.12
N ASN A 569 5.87 13.98 34.53
CA ASN A 569 4.62 13.13 34.75
C ASN A 569 3.12 13.61 34.73
N SER A 570 1.96 12.85 34.49
CA SER A 570 1.18 11.75 33.83
C SER A 570 -0.41 11.77 33.93
N THR A 571 -1.36 11.09 33.29
CA THR A 571 -2.26 10.03 32.73
C THR A 571 -3.83 10.12 32.83
N PRO A 572 -4.81 9.12 32.48
CA PRO A 572 -5.53 8.75 31.19
C PRO A 572 -7.11 8.54 31.15
N PHE A 573 -7.75 7.94 30.07
CA PHE A 573 -8.85 6.94 29.75
C PHE A 573 -10.16 7.21 28.87
N SER A 574 -10.93 6.39 28.08
CA SER A 574 -11.43 5.65 26.91
C SER A 574 -12.97 5.50 26.46
N PRO A 575 -13.61 4.55 25.61
CA PRO A 575 -13.70 3.92 24.27
C PRO A 575 -15.02 3.90 23.41
N ALA A 576 -15.20 3.29 22.23
CA ALA A 576 -15.55 2.12 21.44
C ALA A 576 -16.32 2.23 20.11
N SER A 577 -16.04 1.37 19.09
CA SER A 577 -16.72 0.91 17.84
C SER A 577 -16.05 -0.40 17.33
N GLY A 578 -16.05 -0.88 16.03
CA GLY A 578 -15.46 -2.15 15.51
C GLY A 578 -14.30 -1.96 14.52
N ALA A 579 -13.61 -3.05 14.10
CA ALA A 579 -12.39 -2.96 13.28
C ALA A 579 -12.65 -2.40 11.88
N TYR A 580 -13.71 -2.84 11.23
CA TYR A 580 -14.09 -2.41 9.88
C TYR A 580 -15.04 -1.22 9.88
N ILE A 581 -16.05 -1.26 10.75
CA ILE A 581 -17.22 -0.39 10.71
C ILE A 581 -17.01 0.87 11.54
N PHE A 582 -17.41 2.01 10.96
CA PHE A 582 -17.68 3.23 11.68
C PHE A 582 -19.19 3.47 11.75
N ARG A 583 -19.76 3.43 12.95
CA ARG A 583 -21.19 3.63 13.19
C ARG A 583 -21.41 4.43 14.46
N PRO A 584 -21.42 5.77 14.36
CA PRO A 584 -21.65 6.61 15.51
C PRO A 584 -23.11 6.47 16.02
N LEU A 585 -23.28 6.46 17.33
CA LEU A 585 -24.62 6.42 17.96
C LEU A 585 -25.44 7.67 17.68
N PHE A 586 -24.77 8.81 17.49
CA PHE A 586 -25.37 10.13 17.23
C PHE A 586 -24.60 10.84 16.11
N PRO A 587 -25.28 11.68 15.31
CA PRO A 587 -24.62 12.45 14.26
C PRO A 587 -23.72 13.57 14.80
N GLU A 588 -23.79 13.87 16.08
CA GLU A 588 -23.01 14.91 16.74
C GLU A 588 -21.83 14.34 17.51
N ALA A 589 -20.62 14.86 17.25
CA ALA A 589 -19.45 14.50 18.02
C ALA A 589 -19.51 15.15 19.41
N LEU A 590 -19.31 14.33 20.44
CA LEU A 590 -19.24 14.79 21.82
C LEU A 590 -17.83 15.31 22.14
N PRO A 591 -17.67 16.41 22.91
CA PRO A 591 -16.36 16.87 23.32
C PRO A 591 -15.68 15.84 24.26
N VAL A 592 -14.41 15.58 24.02
CA VAL A 592 -13.60 14.68 24.89
C VAL A 592 -13.43 15.21 26.31
N SER A 593 -13.65 16.50 26.52
CA SER A 593 -13.68 17.17 27.80
C SER A 593 -14.46 18.49 27.72
N VAL A 594 -15.13 18.87 28.80
CA VAL A 594 -15.80 20.17 28.96
C VAL A 594 -14.83 21.25 29.45
N THR A 595 -13.66 20.84 29.96
CA THR A 595 -12.58 21.71 30.42
C THR A 595 -11.31 21.45 29.63
N ARG A 596 -10.42 22.40 29.59
CA ARG A 596 -9.07 22.25 28.98
C ARG A 596 -8.05 23.09 29.74
N HIS A 597 -6.85 22.59 29.82
CA HIS A 597 -5.69 23.30 30.35
C HIS A 597 -4.75 23.67 29.22
N ILE A 598 -4.33 24.94 29.14
CA ILE A 598 -3.48 25.42 28.06
C ILE A 598 -2.19 25.95 28.64
N ASN A 599 -1.07 25.42 28.18
CA ASN A 599 0.28 25.87 28.51
C ASN A 599 0.92 26.45 27.23
N CYS A 600 1.26 27.73 27.27
CA CYS A 600 1.92 28.39 26.15
C CYS A 600 3.40 28.58 26.44
N THR A 601 4.21 28.24 25.46
CA THR A 601 5.66 28.48 25.44
C THR A 601 6.00 29.35 24.24
N LYS A 602 6.81 30.35 24.48
CA LYS A 602 7.31 31.22 23.41
C LYS A 602 8.81 31.37 23.54
N THR A 603 9.52 30.99 22.48
CA THR A 603 10.96 31.15 22.34
C THR A 603 11.29 31.95 21.08
N ASP A 604 12.55 32.14 20.75
CA ASP A 604 12.95 32.79 19.51
C ASP A 604 12.68 31.91 18.27
N THR A 605 12.59 30.61 18.47
CA THR A 605 12.46 29.60 17.39
C THR A 605 11.05 29.08 17.24
N VAL A 606 10.32 28.87 18.34
CA VAL A 606 8.98 28.29 18.31
C VAL A 606 8.01 28.99 19.26
N GLN A 607 6.77 29.11 18.82
CA GLN A 607 5.65 29.42 19.69
C GLN A 607 4.78 28.16 19.78
N SER A 608 4.65 27.62 20.98
CA SER A 608 3.89 26.40 21.25
C SER A 608 2.71 26.67 22.15
N ALA A 609 1.60 25.97 21.89
CA ALA A 609 0.44 25.91 22.76
C ALA A 609 0.06 24.45 22.99
N LEU A 610 0.43 23.94 24.16
CA LEU A 610 0.01 22.60 24.60
C LEU A 610 -1.37 22.69 25.24
N ILE A 611 -2.35 22.04 24.63
CA ILE A 611 -3.72 21.94 25.11
C ILE A 611 -3.91 20.52 25.67
N ILE A 612 -4.17 20.43 26.97
CA ILE A 612 -4.51 19.18 27.66
C ILE A 612 -6.03 19.20 27.89
N PHE A 613 -6.75 18.34 27.22
CA PHE A 613 -8.21 18.24 27.34
C PHE A 613 -8.62 17.43 28.58
N ASN A 614 -7.90 16.33 28.81
CA ASN A 614 -8.04 15.45 29.96
C ASN A 614 -6.76 14.63 30.14
N GLU A 615 -6.78 13.63 30.99
CA GLU A 615 -5.63 12.80 31.29
C GLU A 615 -5.11 11.95 30.12
N TRP A 616 -5.92 11.76 29.07
CA TRP A 616 -5.62 10.86 27.96
C TRP A 616 -5.68 11.54 26.58
N THR A 617 -5.96 12.84 26.52
CA THR A 617 -6.04 13.57 25.24
C THR A 617 -5.35 14.92 25.35
N SER A 618 -4.36 15.12 24.49
CA SER A 618 -3.66 16.40 24.37
C SER A 618 -3.33 16.72 22.91
N GLN A 619 -3.17 18.00 22.63
CA GLN A 619 -2.66 18.54 21.37
C GLN A 619 -1.64 19.61 21.66
N GLU A 620 -0.54 19.62 20.91
CA GLU A 620 0.48 20.66 20.95
C GLU A 620 0.57 21.32 19.58
N PHE A 621 0.26 22.61 19.54
CA PHE A 621 0.36 23.44 18.35
C PHE A 621 1.73 24.12 18.33
N ASN A 622 2.51 23.88 17.27
CA ASN A 622 3.86 24.44 17.14
C ASN A 622 3.91 25.32 15.88
N LEU A 623 4.19 26.61 16.09
CA LEU A 623 4.48 27.54 15.02
C LEU A 623 5.97 27.88 15.07
N TYR A 624 6.72 27.32 14.14
CA TYR A 624 8.15 27.57 14.03
C TYR A 624 8.45 28.86 13.26
N ARG A 625 9.54 29.50 13.63
CA ARG A 625 9.99 30.73 12.99
C ARG A 625 10.27 30.50 11.50
N ASN A 626 9.80 31.44 10.66
CA ASN A 626 9.97 31.40 9.20
C ASN A 626 9.31 30.19 8.51
N THR A 627 8.30 29.58 9.11
CA THR A 627 7.47 28.56 8.45
C THR A 627 6.06 29.12 8.21
N SER A 628 5.43 28.64 7.15
CA SER A 628 4.02 28.92 6.81
C SER A 628 3.07 27.79 7.23
N ALA A 629 3.55 26.86 8.05
CA ALA A 629 2.82 25.69 8.50
C ALA A 629 2.72 25.68 10.02
N ILE A 630 1.57 25.25 10.54
CA ILE A 630 1.39 24.92 11.95
C ILE A 630 1.49 23.41 12.10
N GLU A 631 2.47 22.94 12.86
CA GLU A 631 2.57 21.55 13.24
C GLU A 631 1.68 21.29 14.45
N ILE A 632 0.84 20.27 14.38
CA ILE A 632 -0.05 19.84 15.46
C ILE A 632 0.34 18.42 15.84
N GLU A 633 0.97 18.28 16.99
CA GLU A 633 1.22 16.97 17.60
C GLU A 633 0.04 16.60 18.50
N TRP A 634 -0.50 15.40 18.33
CA TRP A 634 -1.61 14.92 19.14
C TRP A 634 -1.25 13.59 19.81
N ILE A 635 -1.76 13.42 21.04
CA ILE A 635 -1.65 12.17 21.81
C ILE A 635 -3.05 11.80 22.25
N VAL A 636 -3.44 10.56 21.98
CA VAL A 636 -4.73 9.99 22.36
C VAL A 636 -4.54 8.61 22.95
N GLY A 637 -5.08 8.42 24.14
CA GLY A 637 -5.02 7.16 24.87
C GLY A 637 -4.21 7.24 26.19
N PRO A 638 -4.30 6.19 27.02
CA PRO A 638 -5.17 5.03 26.88
C PRO A 638 -6.63 5.44 26.98
N ILE A 639 -7.38 5.12 25.94
CA ILE A 639 -8.79 5.53 25.91
C ILE A 639 -9.62 4.70 26.93
N PRO A 640 -10.45 5.21 28.08
CA PRO A 640 -11.20 4.47 29.13
C PRO A 640 -12.40 3.65 28.62
N ILE A 641 -12.57 2.41 29.15
CA ILE A 641 -13.66 1.47 28.86
C ILE A 641 -14.53 1.15 30.06
N ASP A 642 -14.37 1.87 31.12
CA ASP A 642 -15.06 1.61 32.40
C ASP A 642 -16.57 1.87 32.30
N ASP A 643 -16.99 2.64 31.28
CA ASP A 643 -18.38 2.93 30.97
C ASP A 643 -19.02 1.92 29.99
N ASN A 644 -18.28 0.87 29.57
CA ASN A 644 -18.68 -0.14 28.59
C ASN A 644 -19.17 0.43 27.23
N ILE A 645 -18.69 1.62 26.86
CA ILE A 645 -19.06 2.30 25.61
C ILE A 645 -17.83 2.40 24.69
N GLY A 646 -18.00 2.05 23.40
CA GLY A 646 -17.05 2.23 22.32
C GLY A 646 -16.84 3.68 21.91
N LYS A 647 -15.57 4.13 21.68
CA LYS A 647 -15.28 5.53 21.30
C LYS A 647 -14.31 5.62 20.14
N GLU A 648 -14.66 6.47 19.20
CA GLU A 648 -13.87 6.87 18.07
C GLU A 648 -13.52 8.34 18.23
N ILE A 649 -12.23 8.62 18.27
CA ILE A 649 -11.73 9.95 18.58
C ILE A 649 -11.42 10.68 17.30
N ILE A 650 -12.05 11.83 17.12
CA ILE A 650 -11.84 12.72 15.99
C ILE A 650 -11.17 14.02 16.44
N ILE A 651 -10.44 14.64 15.51
CA ILE A 651 -10.03 16.04 15.61
C ILE A 651 -10.81 16.80 14.55
N ARG A 652 -11.50 17.86 14.96
CA ARG A 652 -12.27 18.72 14.05
C ARG A 652 -11.66 20.11 13.99
N TYR A 653 -11.42 20.59 12.77
CA TYR A 653 -10.92 21.91 12.45
C TYR A 653 -12.06 22.73 11.86
N ASN A 654 -12.45 23.81 12.51
CA ASN A 654 -13.56 24.68 12.09
C ASN A 654 -13.01 26.01 11.58
N THR A 655 -13.58 26.51 10.49
CA THR A 655 -13.28 27.79 9.87
C THR A 655 -14.57 28.48 9.41
N ASP A 656 -14.43 29.69 8.92
CA ASP A 656 -15.49 30.46 8.23
C ASP A 656 -15.42 30.28 6.68
N ILE A 657 -14.69 29.30 6.16
CA ILE A 657 -14.63 29.00 4.73
C ILE A 657 -16.01 28.49 4.27
N ASN A 658 -16.58 29.11 3.26
CA ASN A 658 -17.81 28.64 2.62
C ASN A 658 -17.48 27.54 1.61
N SER A 659 -17.45 26.30 2.05
CA SER A 659 -17.04 25.14 1.23
C SER A 659 -18.14 24.59 0.32
N GLU A 660 -19.38 25.04 0.44
CA GLU A 660 -20.52 24.62 -0.41
C GLU A 660 -20.69 23.09 -0.48
N LYS A 661 -20.56 22.41 0.65
CA LYS A 661 -20.54 20.92 0.78
C LYS A 661 -19.35 20.25 0.12
N LYS A 662 -18.41 20.97 -0.47
CA LYS A 662 -17.25 20.43 -1.16
C LYS A 662 -16.05 20.29 -0.23
N TYR A 663 -15.32 19.22 -0.40
CA TYR A 663 -14.01 19.01 0.19
C TYR A 663 -13.18 18.11 -0.72
N TYR A 664 -11.92 17.99 -0.43
CA TYR A 664 -10.97 17.29 -1.30
C TYR A 664 -10.13 16.32 -0.48
N THR A 665 -10.05 15.06 -0.91
CA THR A 665 -9.20 14.05 -0.29
C THR A 665 -8.25 13.47 -1.33
N ASP A 666 -7.10 12.99 -0.88
CA ASP A 666 -6.18 12.35 -1.80
C ASP A 666 -6.54 10.87 -2.04
N GLY A 667 -6.23 10.38 -3.23
CA GLY A 667 -6.18 8.96 -3.58
C GLY A 667 -4.75 8.45 -3.43
N ASN A 668 -4.49 7.62 -2.43
CA ASN A 668 -3.22 6.94 -2.16
C ASN A 668 -1.99 7.86 -2.07
N GLY A 669 -2.16 9.11 -1.67
CA GLY A 669 -1.11 10.12 -1.56
C GLY A 669 -0.81 10.89 -2.85
N ARG A 670 -1.35 10.52 -4.01
CA ARG A 670 -0.98 11.08 -5.30
C ARG A 670 -2.05 11.96 -5.93
N GLN A 671 -3.15 11.40 -6.39
CA GLN A 671 -4.27 12.15 -6.96
C GLN A 671 -5.05 12.90 -5.89
N VAL A 672 -5.79 13.91 -6.32
CA VAL A 672 -6.79 14.58 -5.49
C VAL A 672 -8.17 14.44 -6.12
N LEU A 673 -9.15 14.13 -5.29
CA LEU A 673 -10.53 13.97 -5.70
C LEU A 673 -11.42 14.98 -4.99
N GLU A 674 -12.26 15.68 -5.77
CA GLU A 674 -13.34 16.50 -5.20
C GLU A 674 -14.40 15.56 -4.62
N ARG A 675 -14.79 15.82 -3.37
CA ARG A 675 -15.89 15.18 -2.66
C ARG A 675 -16.99 16.19 -2.44
N ILE A 676 -18.21 15.74 -2.62
CA ILE A 676 -19.39 16.55 -2.33
C ILE A 676 -20.24 15.76 -1.35
N ARG A 677 -20.53 16.36 -0.20
CA ARG A 677 -21.32 15.70 0.86
C ARG A 677 -22.69 15.28 0.30
N ASP A 678 -23.06 14.00 0.56
CA ASP A 678 -24.31 13.36 0.15
C ASP A 678 -24.49 13.27 -1.39
N TYR A 679 -23.40 13.28 -2.16
CA TYR A 679 -23.44 13.22 -3.62
C TYR A 679 -22.36 12.30 -4.21
N ARG A 680 -22.72 11.56 -5.25
CA ARG A 680 -21.79 10.75 -6.07
C ARG A 680 -21.96 11.13 -7.55
N PRO A 681 -20.89 11.46 -8.28
CA PRO A 681 -21.00 12.01 -9.63
C PRO A 681 -21.47 11.00 -10.68
N THR A 682 -21.30 9.72 -10.48
CA THR A 682 -21.55 8.68 -11.50
C THR A 682 -22.80 7.82 -11.25
N TRP A 683 -23.47 8.01 -10.10
CA TRP A 683 -24.72 7.32 -9.78
C TRP A 683 -25.58 8.09 -8.77
N HIS A 684 -26.87 7.75 -8.68
CA HIS A 684 -27.80 8.41 -7.77
C HIS A 684 -27.66 7.83 -6.36
N TYR A 685 -27.01 8.58 -5.49
CA TYR A 685 -26.79 8.24 -4.11
C TYR A 685 -27.90 8.75 -3.20
N ILE A 686 -28.39 7.90 -2.31
CA ILE A 686 -29.33 8.24 -1.22
C ILE A 686 -28.62 7.98 0.09
N PRO A 687 -28.28 9.01 0.89
CA PRO A 687 -27.55 8.83 2.14
C PRO A 687 -28.45 8.15 3.18
N ASP A 688 -27.99 7.03 3.73
CA ASP A 688 -28.62 6.29 4.82
C ASP A 688 -27.86 6.42 6.15
N ASP A 689 -26.68 7.00 6.13
CA ASP A 689 -25.91 7.43 7.29
C ASP A 689 -25.19 8.76 6.98
N PRO A 690 -25.51 9.86 7.67
CA PRO A 690 -25.00 11.17 7.30
C PRO A 690 -23.54 11.41 7.66
N ILE A 691 -22.92 10.56 8.49
CA ILE A 691 -21.54 10.70 8.93
C ILE A 691 -20.64 9.72 8.19
N SER A 692 -20.81 8.41 8.43
CA SER A 692 -19.90 7.38 7.91
C SER A 692 -19.94 7.28 6.39
N SER A 693 -21.05 7.62 5.74
CA SER A 693 -21.17 7.69 4.29
C SER A 693 -20.39 8.85 3.65
N ASN A 694 -19.97 9.83 4.42
CA ASN A 694 -19.18 10.98 3.99
C ASN A 694 -17.73 10.94 4.49
N TYR A 695 -17.30 9.81 5.04
CA TYR A 695 -15.92 9.53 5.38
C TYR A 695 -15.18 8.90 4.20
N TYR A 696 -14.02 9.46 3.92
CA TYR A 696 -13.11 9.00 2.86
C TYR A 696 -11.73 8.70 3.43
N PRO A 697 -10.94 7.83 2.79
CA PRO A 697 -9.56 7.65 3.18
C PRO A 697 -8.75 8.91 2.89
N ILE A 698 -7.87 9.25 3.84
CA ILE A 698 -6.90 10.34 3.77
C ILE A 698 -5.54 9.72 3.93
N ASN A 699 -4.78 9.60 2.86
CA ASN A 699 -3.43 9.01 2.91
C ASN A 699 -2.35 10.03 3.21
N SER A 700 -2.55 11.26 2.78
CA SER A 700 -1.61 12.34 2.99
C SER A 700 -2.27 13.70 3.25
N ARG A 701 -3.46 13.95 2.70
CA ARG A 701 -4.07 15.28 2.78
C ARG A 701 -5.58 15.33 2.59
N ILE A 702 -6.19 16.28 3.27
CA ILE A 702 -7.58 16.71 3.06
C ILE A 702 -7.63 18.23 3.07
N TRP A 703 -8.52 18.84 2.28
CA TRP A 703 -8.77 20.30 2.36
C TRP A 703 -10.19 20.71 2.04
N ILE A 704 -10.52 21.91 2.51
CA ILE A 704 -11.69 22.70 2.10
C ILE A 704 -11.22 24.04 1.59
N ARG A 705 -12.01 24.66 0.69
CA ARG A 705 -11.70 25.98 0.14
C ARG A 705 -12.96 26.75 -0.27
N ASP A 706 -12.83 28.08 -0.31
CA ASP A 706 -13.67 28.99 -1.06
C ASP A 706 -12.89 29.61 -2.24
N GLN A 707 -13.32 30.75 -2.76
CA GLN A 707 -12.63 31.40 -3.89
C GLN A 707 -11.25 31.95 -3.51
N ASP A 708 -11.10 32.40 -2.26
CA ASP A 708 -9.94 33.16 -1.78
C ASP A 708 -9.03 32.37 -0.82
N ARG A 709 -9.57 31.35 -0.12
CA ARG A 709 -8.90 30.70 1.00
C ARG A 709 -9.00 29.17 0.88
N GLN A 710 -7.94 28.51 1.25
CA GLN A 710 -7.88 27.06 1.37
C GLN A 710 -7.26 26.68 2.72
N LEU A 711 -7.94 25.82 3.47
CA LEU A 711 -7.38 25.10 4.62
C LEU A 711 -7.02 23.71 4.20
N THR A 712 -5.74 23.34 4.31
CA THR A 712 -5.23 22.01 4.04
C THR A 712 -4.68 21.37 5.31
N ILE A 713 -5.05 20.13 5.59
CA ILE A 713 -4.48 19.31 6.66
C ILE A 713 -3.73 18.14 6.04
N LEU A 714 -2.45 17.99 6.40
CA LEU A 714 -1.63 16.84 6.05
C LEU A 714 -1.59 15.86 7.22
N THR A 715 -1.56 14.57 6.91
CA THR A 715 -1.54 13.48 7.90
C THR A 715 -0.26 12.66 7.79
N ASP A 716 0.28 12.19 8.91
CA ASP A 716 1.50 11.37 8.98
C ASP A 716 1.26 9.88 8.74
N ARG A 717 0.02 9.50 8.58
CA ARG A 717 -0.46 8.13 8.29
C ARG A 717 -1.83 8.18 7.65
N SER A 718 -2.29 7.04 7.14
CA SER A 718 -3.66 6.94 6.63
C SER A 718 -4.67 7.03 7.78
N GLN A 719 -5.72 7.82 7.56
CA GLN A 719 -6.81 8.10 8.50
C GLN A 719 -8.12 8.22 7.74
N GLY A 720 -9.25 8.08 8.42
CA GLY A 720 -10.56 8.38 7.89
C GLY A 720 -10.95 9.81 8.23
N GLY A 721 -11.65 10.50 7.32
CA GLY A 721 -12.17 11.83 7.61
C GLY A 721 -13.07 12.40 6.52
N GLY A 722 -13.63 13.55 6.78
CA GLY A 722 -14.54 14.23 5.87
C GLY A 722 -14.84 15.66 6.28
N SER A 723 -15.78 16.28 5.57
CA SER A 723 -16.33 17.60 5.91
C SER A 723 -17.83 17.47 6.15
N ILE A 724 -18.19 17.16 7.38
CA ILE A 724 -19.59 16.88 7.78
C ILE A 724 -20.40 18.19 7.89
N TYR A 725 -19.73 19.30 8.20
CA TYR A 725 -20.31 20.65 8.21
C TYR A 725 -19.51 21.56 7.28
N ASP A 726 -20.17 22.53 6.68
CA ASP A 726 -19.49 23.54 5.86
C ASP A 726 -18.47 24.31 6.70
N GLY A 727 -17.30 24.56 6.11
CA GLY A 727 -16.18 25.20 6.80
C GLY A 727 -15.45 24.32 7.80
N SER A 728 -15.78 23.05 7.92
CA SER A 728 -15.10 22.14 8.86
C SER A 728 -14.45 20.96 8.18
N ILE A 729 -13.34 20.49 8.74
CA ILE A 729 -12.68 19.20 8.45
C ILE A 729 -12.65 18.39 9.74
N GLU A 730 -13.06 17.14 9.68
CA GLU A 730 -12.84 16.20 10.78
C GLU A 730 -12.03 14.99 10.33
N ILE A 731 -11.12 14.54 11.20
CA ILE A 731 -10.23 13.41 10.96
C ILE A 731 -10.25 12.51 12.19
N MET A 732 -10.53 11.22 11.96
CA MET A 732 -10.50 10.21 13.00
C MET A 732 -9.04 9.80 13.26
N VAL A 733 -8.61 9.91 14.52
CA VAL A 733 -7.20 9.72 14.91
C VAL A 733 -6.95 8.44 15.68
N HIS A 734 -7.92 7.96 16.43
CA HIS A 734 -7.82 6.70 17.17
C HIS A 734 -9.19 6.10 17.42
N ARG A 735 -9.23 4.76 17.53
CA ARG A 735 -10.42 3.96 17.79
C ARG A 735 -10.11 2.90 18.83
N ARG A 736 -11.01 2.71 19.79
CA ARG A 736 -10.96 1.59 20.75
C ARG A 736 -12.37 1.06 20.97
N ILE A 737 -12.61 -0.21 20.68
CA ILE A 737 -13.90 -0.79 20.40
C ILE A 737 -14.12 -2.06 21.22
N LEU A 738 -15.32 -2.24 21.81
CA LEU A 738 -15.62 -3.33 22.72
C LEU A 738 -16.37 -4.50 22.08
N HIS A 739 -16.91 -4.29 20.89
CA HIS A 739 -17.65 -5.30 20.17
C HIS A 739 -17.02 -5.58 18.82
N ASP A 740 -17.10 -6.81 18.36
CA ASP A 740 -16.84 -7.16 16.98
C ASP A 740 -17.99 -6.66 16.10
N ASP A 741 -17.69 -6.24 14.88
CA ASP A 741 -18.68 -5.75 13.93
C ASP A 741 -19.31 -6.86 13.07
N SER A 742 -18.95 -8.12 13.32
CA SER A 742 -19.44 -9.32 12.62
C SER A 742 -19.12 -9.35 11.12
N MET A 743 -18.00 -8.72 10.74
CA MET A 743 -17.50 -8.71 9.36
C MET A 743 -16.35 -9.71 9.12
N GLY A 744 -16.19 -10.69 10.01
CA GLY A 744 -15.30 -11.83 9.81
C GLY A 744 -14.15 -11.95 10.80
N VAL A 745 -13.60 -10.86 11.32
CA VAL A 745 -12.44 -10.93 12.22
C VAL A 745 -12.77 -11.58 13.57
N ASN A 746 -14.03 -11.50 14.02
CA ASN A 746 -14.52 -12.07 15.28
C ASN A 746 -13.66 -11.66 16.50
N GLU A 747 -13.26 -10.40 16.53
CA GLU A 747 -12.45 -9.81 17.60
C GLU A 747 -12.70 -8.30 17.66
N ALA A 748 -12.96 -7.79 18.86
CA ALA A 748 -13.13 -6.35 19.06
C ALA A 748 -11.78 -5.60 18.81
N LEU A 749 -11.84 -4.41 18.21
CA LEU A 749 -10.68 -3.54 18.05
C LEU A 749 -10.31 -2.89 19.41
N ASN A 750 -9.77 -3.68 20.31
CA ASN A 750 -9.41 -3.27 21.67
C ASN A 750 -7.90 -3.45 21.92
N GLU A 751 -7.09 -2.69 21.20
CA GLU A 751 -5.64 -2.76 21.31
C GLU A 751 -5.13 -2.34 22.70
N THR A 752 -4.25 -3.12 23.26
CA THR A 752 -3.64 -2.89 24.57
C THR A 752 -2.12 -3.00 24.52
N ALA A 753 -1.45 -2.26 25.38
CA ALA A 753 -0.02 -2.37 25.65
C ALA A 753 0.23 -2.05 27.12
N TYR A 754 1.12 -2.82 27.78
CA TYR A 754 1.44 -2.63 29.21
C TYR A 754 0.19 -2.65 30.12
N ASP A 755 -0.72 -3.58 29.88
CA ASP A 755 -2.00 -3.77 30.59
C ASP A 755 -2.95 -2.55 30.54
N LYS A 756 -2.76 -1.65 29.60
CA LYS A 756 -3.58 -0.47 29.36
C LYS A 756 -4.01 -0.40 27.90
N GLY A 757 -5.07 0.36 27.61
CA GLY A 757 -5.41 0.69 26.25
C GLY A 757 -4.24 1.37 25.51
N LEU A 758 -4.11 1.09 24.23
CA LEU A 758 -3.00 1.63 23.43
C LEU A 758 -3.03 3.17 23.42
N VAL A 759 -1.85 3.77 23.58
CA VAL A 759 -1.66 5.20 23.37
C VAL A 759 -1.10 5.42 21.97
N VAL A 760 -1.72 6.32 21.24
CA VAL A 760 -1.30 6.70 19.90
C VAL A 760 -0.93 8.17 19.86
N SER A 761 0.23 8.47 19.31
CA SER A 761 0.67 9.82 18.97
C SER A 761 0.78 10.02 17.47
N GLY A 762 0.57 11.24 17.00
CA GLY A 762 0.70 11.56 15.59
C GLY A 762 0.82 13.04 15.32
N LYS A 763 0.93 13.35 14.03
CA LYS A 763 1.07 14.73 13.54
C LYS A 763 0.04 15.06 12.48
N HIS A 764 -0.48 16.29 12.56
CA HIS A 764 -1.11 16.97 11.45
C HIS A 764 -0.31 18.23 11.13
N ILE A 765 -0.21 18.56 9.84
CA ILE A 765 0.35 19.85 9.40
C ILE A 765 -0.78 20.67 8.82
N LEU A 766 -1.03 21.81 9.41
CA LEU A 766 -2.05 22.74 8.97
C LEU A 766 -1.42 23.82 8.09
N LEU A 767 -1.94 23.95 6.89
CA LEU A 767 -1.58 24.97 5.90
C LEU A 767 -2.80 25.81 5.58
N PHE A 768 -2.62 27.11 5.53
CA PHE A 768 -3.67 28.06 5.20
C PHE A 768 -3.16 29.04 4.15
N ASP A 769 -3.74 29.01 2.95
CA ASP A 769 -3.26 29.80 1.83
C ASP A 769 -4.35 30.10 0.79
N ARG A 770 -4.00 30.81 -0.27
CA ARG A 770 -4.85 30.96 -1.44
C ARG A 770 -4.90 29.66 -2.23
N PRO A 771 -6.04 29.30 -2.84
CA PRO A 771 -6.14 28.09 -3.66
C PRO A 771 -5.11 28.03 -4.79
N SER A 772 -4.75 29.18 -5.41
CA SER A 772 -3.75 29.26 -6.49
C SER A 772 -2.32 28.92 -6.06
N ASP A 773 -2.01 29.10 -4.77
CA ASP A 773 -0.65 28.95 -4.23
C ASP A 773 -0.50 27.68 -3.37
N SER A 774 -1.61 27.06 -3.01
CA SER A 774 -1.68 25.99 -2.04
C SER A 774 -0.89 24.74 -2.47
N ALA A 775 -0.91 24.36 -3.76
CA ALA A 775 -0.25 23.15 -4.26
C ALA A 775 1.27 23.19 -4.06
N ARG A 776 1.90 24.34 -4.28
CA ARG A 776 3.37 24.52 -4.08
C ARG A 776 3.81 24.42 -2.62
N LEU A 777 2.86 24.51 -1.68
CA LEU A 777 3.11 24.29 -0.26
C LEU A 777 2.77 22.86 0.15
N HIS A 778 1.53 22.41 -0.09
CA HIS A 778 1.10 21.14 0.46
C HIS A 778 1.76 19.92 -0.19
N ARG A 779 2.12 19.97 -1.50
CA ARG A 779 2.77 18.82 -2.14
C ARG A 779 4.17 18.57 -1.58
N PRO A 780 5.10 19.55 -1.53
CA PRO A 780 6.41 19.33 -0.91
C PRO A 780 6.32 18.99 0.57
N CYS A 781 5.42 19.62 1.32
CA CYS A 781 5.25 19.31 2.75
C CYS A 781 4.74 17.88 2.97
N ALA A 782 3.78 17.41 2.16
CA ALA A 782 3.31 16.04 2.23
C ALA A 782 4.41 15.04 1.88
N GLN A 783 5.22 15.34 0.87
CA GLN A 783 6.39 14.52 0.53
C GLN A 783 7.40 14.48 1.69
N GLN A 784 7.73 15.61 2.29
CA GLN A 784 8.64 15.68 3.42
C GLN A 784 8.11 14.96 4.66
N LEU A 785 6.79 14.94 4.84
CA LEU A 785 6.16 14.19 5.92
C LEU A 785 6.21 12.68 5.68
N PHE A 786 6.01 12.25 4.44
CA PHE A 786 6.09 10.84 4.03
C PHE A 786 7.54 10.34 3.90
N MET A 787 8.41 11.12 3.25
CA MET A 787 9.84 10.85 3.06
C MET A 787 10.67 11.73 3.99
N HIS A 788 10.41 11.60 5.30
CA HIS A 788 11.08 12.38 6.32
C HIS A 788 12.60 12.05 6.35
N PRO A 789 13.49 13.02 6.59
CA PRO A 789 14.91 12.74 6.77
C PRO A 789 15.18 11.67 7.82
N LEU A 790 15.89 10.61 7.42
CA LEU A 790 16.19 9.49 8.32
C LEU A 790 17.36 9.87 9.22
N ALA A 791 17.13 9.80 10.51
CA ALA A 791 18.15 10.04 11.52
C ALA A 791 18.84 8.73 11.92
N THR A 792 20.18 8.74 11.84
CA THR A 792 21.02 7.73 12.46
C THR A 792 21.94 8.38 13.49
N TYR A 793 22.29 7.64 14.50
CA TYR A 793 23.15 8.10 15.59
C TYR A 793 24.39 7.23 15.70
N SER A 794 25.50 7.78 16.15
CA SER A 794 26.68 6.98 16.49
C SER A 794 27.40 7.52 17.74
N LEU A 795 28.20 6.65 18.35
CA LEU A 795 28.99 6.95 19.54
C LEU A 795 30.47 6.95 19.17
N PRO A 796 31.02 8.06 18.65
CA PRO A 796 32.42 8.14 18.28
C PRO A 796 33.28 8.19 19.54
N ASN A 797 34.34 7.38 19.61
CA ASN A 797 35.35 7.48 20.66
C ASN A 797 36.36 8.59 20.34
N ILE A 798 35.88 9.81 20.17
CA ILE A 798 36.66 11.00 19.78
C ILE A 798 36.14 12.19 20.59
N SER A 799 37.02 12.82 21.30
CA SER A 799 36.70 13.82 22.34
C SER A 799 36.41 15.24 21.85
N SER A 800 36.45 15.52 20.54
CA SER A 800 36.13 16.85 20.01
C SER A 800 35.64 16.81 18.55
N TYR A 801 34.85 17.80 18.19
CA TYR A 801 34.39 18.01 16.82
C TYR A 801 35.56 18.12 15.84
N THR A 802 36.63 18.88 16.18
CA THR A 802 37.80 19.10 15.32
C THR A 802 38.47 17.78 14.92
N ASN A 803 38.67 16.88 15.91
CA ASN A 803 39.24 15.56 15.63
C ASN A 803 38.29 14.67 14.84
N TYR A 804 37.02 14.75 15.14
CA TYR A 804 35.98 13.98 14.40
C TYR A 804 35.90 14.43 12.94
N SER A 805 35.81 15.73 12.69
CA SER A 805 35.69 16.28 11.31
C SER A 805 36.96 16.10 10.49
N ALA A 806 38.14 15.98 11.12
CA ALA A 806 39.36 15.64 10.41
C ALA A 806 39.34 14.22 9.80
N MET A 807 38.67 13.27 10.47
CA MET A 807 38.65 11.85 10.07
C MET A 807 37.43 11.45 9.24
N PHE A 808 36.31 12.12 9.43
CA PHE A 808 35.05 11.76 8.80
C PHE A 808 34.47 12.89 7.96
N ARG A 809 33.80 12.53 6.87
CA ARG A 809 33.04 13.46 6.02
C ARG A 809 31.75 13.84 6.76
N GLN A 810 31.48 15.14 6.86
CA GLN A 810 30.35 15.66 7.63
C GLN A 810 29.10 15.91 6.77
N SER A 811 29.25 16.05 5.47
CA SER A 811 28.17 16.29 4.53
C SER A 811 28.51 15.71 3.16
N TRP A 812 27.51 15.23 2.47
CA TRP A 812 27.63 14.73 1.09
C TRP A 812 26.28 14.80 0.38
N SER A 813 26.29 14.97 -0.91
CA SER A 813 25.10 14.93 -1.76
C SER A 813 25.40 14.13 -3.03
N ALA A 814 24.42 13.33 -3.46
CA ALA A 814 24.46 12.63 -4.74
C ALA A 814 24.18 13.57 -5.93
N LEU A 815 23.66 14.76 -5.68
CA LEU A 815 23.32 15.75 -6.70
C LEU A 815 24.23 16.96 -6.58
N SER A 816 24.73 17.46 -7.74
CA SER A 816 25.47 18.72 -7.84
C SER A 816 24.55 19.94 -7.68
N ASP A 817 23.30 19.82 -8.14
CA ASP A 817 22.30 20.88 -8.12
C ASP A 817 20.93 20.34 -7.70
N ALA A 818 20.12 21.20 -7.11
CA ALA A 818 18.74 20.88 -6.76
C ALA A 818 17.88 20.65 -8.01
N MET A 819 17.01 19.66 -7.96
CA MET A 819 16.03 19.43 -9.02
C MET A 819 14.86 20.42 -8.93
N PRO A 820 14.16 20.69 -10.05
CA PRO A 820 12.93 21.48 -10.03
C PRO A 820 11.87 20.85 -9.14
N LEU A 821 11.06 21.69 -8.48
CA LEU A 821 10.08 21.25 -7.48
C LEU A 821 9.00 20.31 -8.04
N ASN A 822 8.73 20.34 -9.34
CA ASN A 822 7.79 19.45 -10.00
C ASN A 822 8.36 18.06 -10.37
N VAL A 823 9.61 17.80 -10.05
CA VAL A 823 10.25 16.49 -10.21
C VAL A 823 10.23 15.75 -8.88
N HIS A 824 9.80 14.52 -8.88
CA HIS A 824 9.86 13.64 -7.71
C HIS A 824 10.62 12.35 -8.04
N LEU A 825 11.53 11.95 -7.16
CA LEU A 825 12.21 10.65 -7.20
C LEU A 825 11.36 9.64 -6.43
N LEU A 826 10.74 8.74 -7.16
CA LEU A 826 9.88 7.71 -6.57
C LEU A 826 10.67 6.50 -6.10
N THR A 827 11.65 6.05 -6.88
CA THR A 827 12.50 4.90 -6.55
C THR A 827 13.93 5.13 -7.01
N PHE A 828 14.90 4.78 -6.17
CA PHE A 828 16.29 4.57 -6.54
C PHE A 828 16.77 3.28 -5.87
N ASP A 829 16.97 2.22 -6.67
CA ASP A 829 17.39 0.91 -6.19
C ASP A 829 18.53 0.35 -7.05
N GLN A 830 19.50 -0.29 -6.43
CA GLN A 830 20.59 -0.99 -7.11
C GLN A 830 20.18 -2.45 -7.34
N LEU A 831 19.83 -2.80 -8.58
CA LEU A 831 19.40 -4.15 -8.95
C LEU A 831 20.58 -5.14 -9.01
N ALA A 832 21.73 -4.68 -9.53
CA ALA A 832 22.97 -5.43 -9.63
C ALA A 832 24.18 -4.45 -9.66
N PRO A 833 25.43 -4.92 -9.60
CA PRO A 833 26.58 -4.06 -9.74
C PRO A 833 26.49 -3.18 -10.98
N LYS A 834 26.47 -1.85 -10.78
CA LYS A 834 26.33 -0.83 -11.83
C LYS A 834 24.99 -0.87 -12.60
N GLN A 835 23.98 -1.52 -12.09
CA GLN A 835 22.62 -1.51 -12.63
C GLN A 835 21.66 -0.90 -11.61
N TYR A 836 20.91 0.11 -12.02
CA TYR A 836 20.03 0.86 -11.12
C TYR A 836 18.64 1.01 -11.71
N LEU A 837 17.65 0.85 -10.87
CA LEU A 837 16.26 1.21 -11.14
C LEU A 837 16.03 2.64 -10.65
N VAL A 838 15.70 3.54 -11.56
CA VAL A 838 15.36 4.93 -11.22
C VAL A 838 13.98 5.24 -11.75
N ARG A 839 13.06 5.56 -10.85
CA ARG A 839 11.72 6.04 -11.20
C ARG A 839 11.58 7.49 -10.80
N VAL A 840 11.16 8.30 -11.75
CA VAL A 840 10.84 9.71 -11.53
C VAL A 840 9.47 10.01 -12.06
N GLU A 841 8.80 10.95 -11.42
CA GLU A 841 7.47 11.39 -11.83
C GLU A 841 7.36 12.92 -11.83
N HIS A 842 6.33 13.40 -12.51
CA HIS A 842 5.88 14.77 -12.38
C HIS A 842 4.92 14.85 -11.17
N TYR A 843 5.27 15.69 -10.19
CA TYR A 843 4.62 15.66 -8.88
C TYR A 843 3.34 16.49 -8.76
N PHE A 844 3.14 17.45 -9.67
CA PHE A 844 1.96 18.31 -9.70
C PHE A 844 0.94 17.82 -10.73
N GLU A 845 -0.34 17.96 -10.42
CA GLU A 845 -1.42 17.70 -11.37
C GLU A 845 -1.59 18.81 -12.39
N LEU A 846 -2.31 18.55 -13.48
CA LEU A 846 -2.62 19.58 -14.48
C LEU A 846 -3.43 20.71 -13.86
N ASN A 847 -3.03 21.94 -14.15
CA ASN A 847 -3.69 23.18 -13.68
C ASN A 847 -3.77 23.33 -12.15
N GLU A 848 -3.01 22.57 -11.40
CA GLU A 848 -2.94 22.66 -9.94
C GLU A 848 -2.10 23.86 -9.48
N ASP A 849 -1.06 24.18 -10.25
CA ASP A 849 -0.15 25.31 -10.03
C ASP A 849 0.32 25.93 -11.36
N GLU A 850 0.32 27.26 -11.47
CA GLU A 850 0.68 27.97 -12.71
C GLU A 850 2.13 27.75 -13.14
N LEU A 851 3.04 27.54 -12.19
CA LEU A 851 4.46 27.39 -12.45
C LEU A 851 4.86 25.93 -12.61
N TYR A 852 4.39 25.07 -11.71
CA TYR A 852 4.87 23.71 -11.55
C TYR A 852 4.03 22.63 -12.27
N SER A 853 2.82 22.94 -12.73
CA SER A 853 2.01 22.02 -13.55
C SER A 853 2.46 21.91 -15.03
N LYS A 854 3.63 22.48 -15.38
CA LYS A 854 4.18 22.47 -16.75
C LYS A 854 4.99 21.22 -17.04
N PRO A 855 4.99 20.71 -18.30
CA PRO A 855 5.78 19.54 -18.68
C PRO A 855 7.26 19.66 -18.35
N MET A 856 7.88 18.57 -17.91
CA MET A 856 9.31 18.48 -17.65
C MET A 856 10.14 18.23 -18.92
N ASN A 857 11.33 18.83 -18.98
CA ASN A 857 12.34 18.48 -19.98
C ASN A 857 13.20 17.31 -19.48
N ARG A 858 13.05 16.13 -20.09
CA ARG A 858 13.77 14.88 -19.73
C ARG A 858 15.29 15.01 -19.79
N THR A 859 15.83 15.84 -20.66
CA THR A 859 17.29 15.99 -20.88
C THR A 859 18.00 16.67 -19.70
N ARG A 860 17.33 17.54 -18.96
CA ARG A 860 17.90 18.20 -17.77
C ARG A 860 18.05 17.25 -16.57
N PHE A 861 17.20 16.23 -16.45
CA PHE A 861 17.26 15.28 -15.35
C PHE A 861 18.55 14.43 -15.38
N LEU A 862 18.92 13.92 -16.56
CA LEU A 862 20.06 13.01 -16.71
C LEU A 862 21.44 13.71 -16.59
N GLY A 863 21.48 15.03 -16.79
CA GLY A 863 22.73 15.82 -16.70
C GLY A 863 23.19 16.16 -15.28
N ASN A 864 22.30 16.04 -14.27
CA ASN A 864 22.56 16.49 -12.91
C ASN A 864 22.91 15.35 -11.91
N ILE A 865 22.87 14.11 -12.35
CA ILE A 865 23.34 12.97 -11.54
C ILE A 865 24.86 12.91 -11.68
N ASP A 866 25.58 13.09 -10.58
CA ASP A 866 27.04 13.16 -10.58
C ASP A 866 27.70 11.93 -11.22
N SER A 867 28.81 12.14 -11.90
CA SER A 867 29.51 11.23 -12.83
C SER A 867 29.98 9.88 -12.26
N GLY A 868 29.66 9.57 -11.02
CA GLY A 868 29.87 8.25 -10.43
C GLY A 868 28.97 7.15 -11.02
N ILE A 869 27.85 7.51 -11.63
CA ILE A 869 26.96 6.61 -12.34
C ILE A 869 27.28 6.71 -13.84
N ASN A 870 27.81 5.64 -14.40
CA ASN A 870 28.19 5.60 -15.82
C ASN A 870 26.92 5.79 -16.71
N HIS A 871 26.84 6.95 -17.40
CA HIS A 871 25.68 7.38 -18.22
C HIS A 871 25.26 6.38 -19.32
N SER A 872 26.10 5.41 -19.67
CA SER A 872 25.79 4.39 -20.67
C SER A 872 24.78 3.34 -20.19
N LEU A 873 24.39 3.35 -18.91
CA LEU A 873 23.53 2.34 -18.29
C LEU A 873 22.14 2.84 -17.86
N LEU A 874 21.83 4.12 -18.14
CA LEU A 874 20.47 4.60 -18.14
C LEU A 874 19.75 4.07 -19.41
N THR A 875 19.70 2.74 -19.53
CA THR A 875 18.83 2.12 -20.52
C THR A 875 17.40 2.51 -20.18
N ASN A 876 16.72 3.06 -21.17
CA ASN A 876 15.30 3.34 -21.16
C ASN A 876 14.51 2.06 -20.84
N TYR A 877 14.43 1.69 -19.58
CA TYR A 877 13.26 1.01 -19.09
C TYR A 877 12.15 2.04 -18.97
N SER A 878 11.74 2.61 -20.07
CA SER A 878 10.35 2.88 -20.26
C SER A 878 9.67 1.54 -20.01
N VAL A 879 8.72 1.46 -19.08
CA VAL A 879 7.66 0.44 -19.15
C VAL A 879 7.31 0.37 -20.63
N PRO A 880 7.48 -0.78 -21.31
CA PRO A 880 7.34 -0.83 -22.75
C PRO A 880 5.96 -0.31 -23.11
N THR A 881 5.89 0.91 -23.57
CA THR A 881 4.72 1.43 -24.22
C THR A 881 4.61 0.64 -25.51
N ARG A 882 3.96 -0.53 -25.44
CA ARG A 882 3.65 -1.47 -26.53
C ARG A 882 4.83 -2.30 -27.03
N LEU A 883 4.71 -3.60 -26.85
CA LEU A 883 5.42 -4.59 -27.64
C LEU A 883 5.07 -4.40 -29.12
N PRO A 884 6.06 -4.37 -30.06
CA PRO A 884 5.77 -4.51 -31.48
C PRO A 884 5.26 -5.94 -31.69
N ASN A 885 4.07 -6.10 -32.27
CA ASN A 885 3.38 -7.34 -32.65
C ASN A 885 2.42 -8.01 -31.64
N VAL A 886 1.93 -7.31 -30.65
CA VAL A 886 0.64 -7.69 -30.07
C VAL A 886 -0.43 -7.17 -31.02
N PRO A 887 -1.43 -7.97 -31.46
CA PRO A 887 -2.58 -7.44 -32.19
C PRO A 887 -3.16 -6.28 -31.35
N LYS A 888 -3.15 -5.07 -31.90
CA LYS A 888 -3.70 -3.91 -31.21
C LYS A 888 -5.11 -4.29 -30.80
N LEU A 889 -5.36 -4.41 -29.49
CA LEU A 889 -6.73 -4.34 -28.98
C LEU A 889 -7.32 -3.10 -29.63
N GLN A 890 -8.36 -3.27 -30.46
CA GLN A 890 -8.96 -2.14 -31.16
C GLN A 890 -9.29 -1.11 -30.09
N LYS A 891 -8.79 0.13 -30.28
CA LYS A 891 -9.05 1.21 -29.33
C LYS A 891 -10.54 1.21 -29.07
N ILE A 892 -10.91 0.98 -27.80
CA ILE A 892 -12.30 1.15 -27.38
C ILE A 892 -12.62 2.62 -27.62
N THR A 893 -13.26 2.91 -28.73
CA THR A 893 -13.74 4.25 -29.07
C THR A 893 -15.02 4.50 -28.32
N GLN A 894 -15.16 5.73 -27.83
CA GLN A 894 -16.36 6.21 -27.14
C GLN A 894 -17.64 5.88 -27.90
#